data_a7aa6c3264262984074ef1f62f2af612
#
_entry.id   a7aa6c3264262984074ef1f62f2af612
#
_cell.length_a   1.000
_cell.length_b   1.000
_cell.length_c   1.000
_cell.angle_alpha   90.00
_cell.angle_beta   90.00
_cell.angle_gamma   90.00
#
_symmetry.space_group_name_H-M   'P 1'
#
loop_
_entity.id
_entity.type
_entity.pdbx_description
1 polymer ?
#
loop_
_entity_poly.entity_id
_entity_poly.type
_entity_poly.pdbx_seq_one_letter_code
_entity_poly.pdbx_strand_id
1 'polypeptide(L)'
;MNLQEKNIYCGFRLDKISHISEISSNAYEFYHEKSGAKLLFIENNDDNKVFSITFRTTPTDDTGVAHIVEHSTLCGSRKFPTKEPFVELVKGSLNTFLNAMTFPDKTMYPIASRNEKDFRNLMDVYLDAVFYPNMRTTPEILMQEGWHYEIDNVDAPLAYSGVVYNEMKGALSSPDGLLERKILNNLYPDTTYQYESGGDPVAIPDLTQEMFIDFHSRYYHPANSYIYLYGDMDMMSTLSFLDEEYLSNFNKIEIDSHIDVQKPFTARKLIKDIYPIAPGEAKENKTFLSMNYSIATSLEKEKMLAFTVLEHALLKSEAAPLRNALIKAGLGSDVISSFDNGILQPMFSIIVNGSEANKVDEFTKVVTDTLNDIVKNGIDDELLQASINSMEFKLREADFGQYPKGLIYNINLMNSWLYDGDATVYLHYEEALKTVKQWAKEGKFEALIQEYLLDNTHSHILILEPDENVITKQEKDLADKLAQKKASMSKEDIEKIIADTQKLKERQRSVDKPEDLEKIPLLKIEDITKQCDKLIIAEDEIADTKVLRHDIDTNGICYLRMLFDISNIAYEDINYLFLLEEFIGRTATKNYTYEALANAVNLHTGGMRFAVATYDKEGDVDSYMPKFVFKAKVLVDKMPELIKLLQEIIFNSSFTSKERIKDLAMQCRSDFEMSILRSGHQLVLDELMAYFTPKERYDNFGDLKFYAFIKNFLNDFDNEFNKMQTAFAKILPMIFNKANLLTSITVSKNDYKKVISAIKPLLEVLPNETYPKQEIPFAVEKKNEGFITSSQVQYVAKGANFIRLGYKYTGAMKVLETIMRYEYLWTNIRVLGGAYGAFVKFRRDGNMYFGSYRDPNLVETLNVYDKTAEFLRNFNVSDREMTKYIIGTISNIDMPLTPALKGELASSAYIAEMTDEMRQQQRDEILATTQEDIRALADLVDACMKENAICVLGGSNKVNEAKDVFKTVTIIL
;
A
#
# COMPACT_ATOMS: atom_id res chain seq x y z
N MET A 1 -13.68 -18.84 31.88
CA MET A 1 -13.57 -18.25 33.25
C MET A 1 -14.63 -17.15 33.35
N ASN A 2 -15.35 -17.01 34.46
CA ASN A 2 -16.34 -15.91 34.58
C ASN A 2 -15.60 -14.68 35.13
N LEU A 3 -15.12 -13.83 34.23
CA LEU A 3 -14.47 -12.56 34.55
C LEU A 3 -15.51 -11.58 35.09
N GLN A 4 -15.13 -10.76 36.06
CA GLN A 4 -16.00 -9.75 36.66
C GLN A 4 -15.30 -8.39 36.64
N GLU A 5 -16.05 -7.36 36.25
CA GLU A 5 -15.57 -5.98 36.27
C GLU A 5 -15.10 -5.56 37.69
N LYS A 6 -14.13 -4.67 37.77
CA LYS A 6 -13.46 -4.17 38.97
C LYS A 6 -12.56 -5.18 39.69
N ASN A 7 -12.51 -6.44 39.26
CA ASN A 7 -11.55 -7.41 39.79
C ASN A 7 -10.20 -7.25 39.08
N ILE A 8 -9.13 -7.66 39.83
CA ILE A 8 -7.75 -7.62 39.33
C ILE A 8 -7.35 -9.03 38.88
N TYR A 9 -6.77 -9.12 37.69
CA TYR A 9 -6.24 -10.35 37.09
C TYR A 9 -4.80 -10.05 36.61
N CYS A 10 -3.81 -10.75 37.16
CA CYS A 10 -2.40 -10.58 36.80
C CYS A 10 -1.98 -9.08 36.77
N GLY A 11 -2.24 -8.33 37.85
CA GLY A 11 -1.94 -6.91 37.93
C GLY A 11 -2.86 -5.95 37.20
N PHE A 12 -3.75 -6.46 36.33
CA PHE A 12 -4.70 -5.69 35.54
C PHE A 12 -6.09 -5.65 36.18
N ARG A 13 -6.62 -4.48 36.46
CA ARG A 13 -8.02 -4.28 36.82
C ARG A 13 -8.88 -4.33 35.54
N LEU A 14 -9.88 -5.19 35.53
CA LEU A 14 -10.89 -5.23 34.47
C LEU A 14 -11.88 -4.10 34.66
N ASP A 15 -11.84 -3.09 33.78
CA ASP A 15 -12.70 -1.91 33.91
C ASP A 15 -14.07 -2.09 33.25
N LYS A 16 -14.12 -2.74 32.06
CA LYS A 16 -15.36 -2.90 31.30
C LYS A 16 -15.34 -4.20 30.48
N ILE A 17 -16.50 -4.84 30.37
CA ILE A 17 -16.78 -5.95 29.44
C ILE A 17 -17.89 -5.49 28.50
N SER A 18 -17.70 -5.64 27.19
CA SER A 18 -18.73 -5.36 26.19
C SER A 18 -18.76 -6.45 25.11
N HIS A 19 -19.93 -6.66 24.53
CA HIS A 19 -20.08 -7.54 23.37
C HIS A 19 -20.25 -6.70 22.11
N ILE A 20 -19.44 -6.97 21.09
CA ILE A 20 -19.46 -6.28 19.79
C ILE A 20 -20.07 -7.22 18.77
N SER A 21 -21.40 -7.08 18.58
CA SER A 21 -22.21 -7.96 17.70
C SER A 21 -21.74 -7.90 16.24
N GLU A 22 -21.31 -6.73 15.79
CA GLU A 22 -20.87 -6.42 14.42
C GLU A 22 -19.70 -7.27 13.95
N ILE A 23 -18.84 -7.66 14.87
CA ILE A 23 -17.67 -8.51 14.59
C ILE A 23 -17.67 -9.82 15.41
N SER A 24 -18.82 -10.16 16.02
CA SER A 24 -19.02 -11.38 16.83
C SER A 24 -17.93 -11.58 17.89
N SER A 25 -17.53 -10.53 18.61
CA SER A 25 -16.40 -10.53 19.54
C SER A 25 -16.82 -10.01 20.91
N ASN A 26 -16.07 -10.40 21.96
CA ASN A 26 -16.12 -9.77 23.27
C ASN A 26 -14.92 -8.84 23.45
N ALA A 27 -15.16 -7.68 24.01
CA ALA A 27 -14.11 -6.71 24.33
C ALA A 27 -13.93 -6.59 25.85
N TYR A 28 -12.70 -6.63 26.30
CA TYR A 28 -12.30 -6.50 27.68
C TYR A 28 -11.33 -5.32 27.80
N GLU A 29 -11.72 -4.27 28.52
CA GLU A 29 -10.89 -3.11 28.81
C GLU A 29 -10.21 -3.29 30.15
N PHE A 30 -8.86 -3.29 30.16
CA PHE A 30 -8.04 -3.47 31.34
C PHE A 30 -7.15 -2.24 31.59
N TYR A 31 -6.85 -2.03 32.88
CA TYR A 31 -5.90 -1.03 33.36
C TYR A 31 -4.89 -1.68 34.28
N HIS A 32 -3.61 -1.59 33.96
CA HIS A 32 -2.55 -2.15 34.82
C HIS A 32 -2.25 -1.22 35.99
N GLU A 33 -2.59 -1.67 37.20
CA GLU A 33 -2.58 -0.83 38.41
C GLU A 33 -1.22 -0.23 38.75
N LYS A 34 -0.13 -0.98 38.58
CA LYS A 34 1.21 -0.54 38.92
C LYS A 34 1.82 0.42 37.93
N SER A 35 1.74 0.10 36.64
CA SER A 35 2.43 0.84 35.57
C SER A 35 1.58 1.90 34.87
N GLY A 36 0.25 1.79 34.98
CA GLY A 36 -0.69 2.67 34.29
C GLY A 36 -0.97 2.33 32.83
N ALA A 37 -0.50 1.18 32.33
CA ALA A 37 -0.77 0.74 30.97
C ALA A 37 -2.27 0.49 30.75
N LYS A 38 -2.80 0.91 29.60
CA LYS A 38 -4.15 0.60 29.12
C LYS A 38 -4.08 -0.63 28.22
N LEU A 39 -5.03 -1.58 28.35
CA LEU A 39 -5.08 -2.75 27.49
C LEU A 39 -6.50 -3.01 27.03
N LEU A 40 -6.69 -3.26 25.72
CA LEU A 40 -7.92 -3.72 25.11
C LEU A 40 -7.71 -5.09 24.49
N PHE A 41 -8.51 -6.08 24.93
CA PHE A 41 -8.53 -7.41 24.32
C PHE A 41 -9.86 -7.65 23.59
N ILE A 42 -9.79 -7.92 22.30
CA ILE A 42 -10.93 -8.31 21.44
C ILE A 42 -10.85 -9.82 21.23
N GLU A 43 -11.64 -10.56 22.01
CA GLU A 43 -11.72 -12.02 21.98
C GLU A 43 -12.68 -12.50 20.90
N ASN A 44 -12.23 -13.39 20.02
CA ASN A 44 -13.04 -14.05 18.98
C ASN A 44 -12.35 -15.36 18.51
N ASN A 45 -12.90 -15.99 17.45
CA ASN A 45 -12.39 -17.25 16.90
C ASN A 45 -11.41 -17.06 15.72
N ASP A 46 -10.87 -15.88 15.51
CA ASP A 46 -9.85 -15.65 14.47
C ASP A 46 -8.49 -16.17 14.95
N ASP A 47 -7.94 -17.15 14.23
CA ASP A 47 -6.64 -17.73 14.55
C ASP A 47 -5.46 -16.81 14.17
N ASN A 48 -5.72 -15.76 13.36
CA ASN A 48 -4.72 -14.75 13.01
C ASN A 48 -4.63 -13.68 14.11
N LYS A 49 -3.95 -14.03 15.20
CA LYS A 49 -3.80 -13.23 16.39
C LYS A 49 -3.03 -11.95 16.09
N VAL A 50 -3.47 -10.85 16.70
CA VAL A 50 -2.78 -9.56 16.61
C VAL A 50 -2.43 -9.04 18.00
N PHE A 51 -1.20 -8.60 18.15
CA PHE A 51 -0.75 -7.77 19.26
C PHE A 51 -0.26 -6.43 18.69
N SER A 52 -0.52 -5.36 19.40
CA SER A 52 0.09 -4.06 19.13
C SER A 52 0.34 -3.31 20.43
N ILE A 53 1.46 -2.62 20.52
CA ILE A 53 1.67 -1.59 21.52
C ILE A 53 1.82 -0.25 20.80
N THR A 54 1.01 0.72 21.21
CA THR A 54 0.97 2.06 20.64
C THR A 54 1.34 3.08 21.69
N PHE A 55 2.18 4.04 21.35
CA PHE A 55 2.48 5.19 22.21
C PHE A 55 1.94 6.45 21.55
N ARG A 56 1.36 7.36 22.36
CA ARG A 56 1.05 8.71 21.90
C ARG A 56 2.38 9.48 21.83
N THR A 57 2.79 9.83 20.60
CA THR A 57 4.07 10.50 20.31
C THR A 57 3.78 11.81 19.58
N THR A 58 4.05 12.93 20.26
CA THR A 58 3.72 14.28 19.77
C THR A 58 5.01 15.02 19.40
N PRO A 59 5.38 15.10 18.09
CA PRO A 59 6.52 15.88 17.64
C PRO A 59 6.38 17.36 18.01
N THR A 60 7.53 17.99 18.29
CA THR A 60 7.64 19.42 18.61
C THR A 60 8.51 20.19 17.62
N ASP A 61 9.02 19.50 16.61
CA ASP A 61 9.83 20.04 15.51
C ASP A 61 9.79 19.10 14.30
N ASP A 62 10.43 19.49 13.19
CA ASP A 62 10.48 18.74 11.93
C ASP A 62 11.70 17.79 11.84
N THR A 63 12.38 17.49 12.94
CA THR A 63 13.58 16.61 12.93
C THR A 63 13.24 15.14 12.65
N GLY A 64 11.96 14.76 12.66
CA GLY A 64 11.54 13.38 12.47
C GLY A 64 11.93 12.46 13.62
N VAL A 65 12.12 13.01 14.81
CA VAL A 65 12.56 12.23 15.99
C VAL A 65 11.64 11.06 16.28
N ALA A 66 10.32 11.20 16.08
CA ALA A 66 9.35 10.11 16.28
C ALA A 66 9.62 8.92 15.36
N HIS A 67 9.89 9.17 14.07
CA HIS A 67 10.17 8.18 13.05
C HIS A 67 11.55 7.54 13.25
N ILE A 68 12.56 8.36 13.54
CA ILE A 68 13.93 7.86 13.80
C ILE A 68 13.95 6.98 15.09
N VAL A 69 13.19 7.33 16.12
CA VAL A 69 13.04 6.49 17.33
C VAL A 69 12.31 5.19 16.99
N GLU A 70 11.26 5.22 16.15
CA GLU A 70 10.58 4.01 15.69
C GLU A 70 11.56 3.00 15.10
N HIS A 71 12.34 3.39 14.08
CA HIS A 71 13.38 2.55 13.48
C HIS A 71 14.39 2.05 14.50
N SER A 72 14.87 2.96 15.34
CA SER A 72 15.98 2.72 16.26
C SER A 72 15.64 1.79 17.44
N THR A 73 14.38 1.74 17.88
CA THR A 73 13.95 0.81 18.93
C THR A 73 14.10 -0.65 18.48
N LEU A 74 13.98 -0.92 17.19
CA LEU A 74 14.11 -2.25 16.60
C LEU A 74 15.57 -2.68 16.34
N CYS A 75 16.56 -1.80 16.68
CA CYS A 75 17.99 -2.02 16.50
C CYS A 75 18.66 -2.60 17.74
N GLY A 76 18.08 -3.64 18.35
CA GLY A 76 18.59 -4.36 19.50
C GLY A 76 18.01 -3.87 20.84
N SER A 77 17.94 -4.82 21.79
CA SER A 77 17.36 -4.57 23.10
C SER A 77 18.10 -5.35 24.21
N ARG A 78 17.66 -5.17 25.44
CA ARG A 78 18.23 -5.81 26.64
C ARG A 78 18.28 -7.34 26.54
N LYS A 79 17.16 -8.00 26.19
CA LYS A 79 17.09 -9.46 26.03
C LYS A 79 17.69 -9.92 24.69
N PHE A 80 17.55 -9.11 23.66
CA PHE A 80 17.85 -9.43 22.26
C PHE A 80 18.88 -8.44 21.70
N PRO A 81 20.17 -8.56 22.09
CA PRO A 81 21.19 -7.54 21.83
C PRO A 81 21.84 -7.63 20.43
N THR A 82 21.26 -8.38 19.49
CA THR A 82 21.67 -8.37 18.07
C THR A 82 21.45 -6.96 17.48
N LYS A 83 22.14 -6.65 16.39
CA LYS A 83 22.01 -5.33 15.75
C LYS A 83 20.60 -5.08 15.25
N GLU A 84 19.93 -6.08 14.69
CA GLU A 84 18.63 -5.99 14.09
C GLU A 84 17.74 -7.23 14.44
N PRO A 85 17.24 -7.34 15.69
CA PRO A 85 16.36 -8.44 16.11
C PRO A 85 15.12 -8.58 15.23
N PHE A 86 14.61 -7.45 14.70
CA PHE A 86 13.50 -7.38 13.77
C PHE A 86 13.79 -8.22 12.50
N VAL A 87 14.94 -8.02 11.88
CA VAL A 87 15.33 -8.74 10.66
C VAL A 87 15.50 -10.23 10.96
N GLU A 88 16.07 -10.57 12.13
CA GLU A 88 16.20 -11.96 12.57
C GLU A 88 14.85 -12.67 12.73
N LEU A 89 13.84 -11.95 13.25
CA LEU A 89 12.47 -12.46 13.37
C LEU A 89 11.82 -12.66 12.00
N VAL A 90 11.90 -11.67 11.10
CA VAL A 90 11.31 -11.80 9.75
C VAL A 90 11.87 -13.00 9.01
N LYS A 91 13.15 -13.34 9.20
CA LYS A 91 13.79 -14.51 8.61
C LYS A 91 13.25 -15.84 9.13
N GLY A 92 12.82 -15.91 10.39
CA GLY A 92 12.60 -17.17 11.10
C GLY A 92 11.26 -17.29 11.83
N SER A 93 10.26 -16.51 11.50
CA SER A 93 8.93 -16.52 12.11
C SER A 93 7.84 -16.87 11.10
N LEU A 94 6.69 -17.32 11.61
CA LEU A 94 5.46 -17.53 10.84
C LEU A 94 4.53 -16.32 10.92
N ASN A 95 5.12 -15.12 10.99
CA ASN A 95 4.35 -13.90 11.07
C ASN A 95 3.45 -13.72 9.83
N THR A 96 2.26 -13.22 10.07
CA THR A 96 1.34 -12.78 9.01
C THR A 96 1.37 -11.26 8.86
N PHE A 97 1.95 -10.58 9.84
CA PHE A 97 2.27 -9.16 9.79
C PHE A 97 3.36 -8.83 10.82
N LEU A 98 4.33 -8.05 10.42
CA LEU A 98 5.42 -7.59 11.28
C LEU A 98 5.91 -6.22 10.76
N ASN A 99 5.66 -5.15 11.52
CA ASN A 99 6.07 -3.79 11.14
C ASN A 99 6.10 -2.86 12.36
N ALA A 100 6.58 -1.64 12.15
CA ALA A 100 6.33 -0.50 12.99
C ALA A 100 5.78 0.64 12.12
N MET A 101 5.06 1.60 12.72
CA MET A 101 4.32 2.62 11.97
C MET A 101 4.29 3.92 12.75
N THR A 102 4.87 4.98 12.19
CA THR A 102 4.78 6.35 12.71
C THR A 102 3.68 7.13 12.01
N PHE A 103 2.78 7.70 12.82
CA PHE A 103 1.70 8.60 12.40
C PHE A 103 1.98 10.01 12.94
N PRO A 104 1.19 11.02 12.57
CA PRO A 104 1.41 12.38 13.06
C PRO A 104 1.39 12.56 14.58
N ASP A 105 0.76 11.64 15.33
CA ASP A 105 0.54 11.77 16.77
C ASP A 105 0.72 10.47 17.58
N LYS A 106 1.11 9.38 16.90
CA LYS A 106 1.30 8.07 17.54
C LYS A 106 2.34 7.24 16.80
N THR A 107 2.97 6.32 17.53
CA THR A 107 3.84 5.29 16.97
C THR A 107 3.33 3.92 17.40
N MET A 108 3.08 3.03 16.45
CA MET A 108 2.49 1.71 16.65
C MET A 108 3.50 0.61 16.31
N TYR A 109 3.49 -0.44 17.13
CA TYR A 109 4.32 -1.64 16.96
C TYR A 109 3.43 -2.88 16.86
N PRO A 110 2.80 -3.14 15.70
CA PRO A 110 1.91 -4.27 15.50
C PRO A 110 2.65 -5.52 15.03
N ILE A 111 2.22 -6.68 15.55
CA ILE A 111 2.58 -8.00 15.03
C ILE A 111 1.35 -8.87 14.86
N ALA A 112 1.40 -9.84 13.96
CA ALA A 112 0.38 -10.87 13.83
C ALA A 112 0.98 -12.23 13.49
N SER A 113 0.40 -13.31 14.03
CA SER A 113 0.75 -14.68 13.71
C SER A 113 -0.42 -15.63 14.01
N ARG A 114 -0.55 -16.68 13.18
CA ARG A 114 -1.49 -17.78 13.41
C ARG A 114 -0.93 -18.83 14.39
N ASN A 115 0.39 -18.88 14.54
CA ASN A 115 1.07 -19.81 15.44
C ASN A 115 1.21 -19.18 16.82
N GLU A 116 0.71 -19.86 17.86
CA GLU A 116 0.69 -19.34 19.23
C GLU A 116 2.10 -19.14 19.83
N LYS A 117 3.01 -20.08 19.56
CA LYS A 117 4.40 -19.99 20.02
C LYS A 117 5.12 -18.83 19.34
N ASP A 118 4.92 -18.66 18.05
CA ASP A 118 5.48 -17.57 17.27
C ASP A 118 4.92 -16.21 17.74
N PHE A 119 3.61 -16.11 17.91
CA PHE A 119 2.94 -14.92 18.43
C PHE A 119 3.54 -14.47 19.78
N ARG A 120 3.78 -15.41 20.69
CA ARG A 120 4.42 -15.13 21.98
C ARG A 120 5.86 -14.64 21.79
N ASN A 121 6.63 -15.29 20.92
CA ASN A 121 8.01 -14.90 20.62
C ASN A 121 8.09 -13.48 20.04
N LEU A 122 7.22 -13.16 19.09
CA LEU A 122 7.15 -11.83 18.47
C LEU A 122 6.79 -10.76 19.49
N MET A 123 5.81 -11.04 20.36
CA MET A 123 5.38 -10.14 21.43
C MET A 123 6.52 -9.86 22.42
N ASP A 124 7.29 -10.89 22.81
CA ASP A 124 8.43 -10.74 23.73
C ASP A 124 9.52 -9.83 23.15
N VAL A 125 9.89 -10.06 21.89
CA VAL A 125 10.92 -9.24 21.22
C VAL A 125 10.47 -7.79 21.06
N TYR A 126 9.20 -7.54 20.68
CA TYR A 126 8.70 -6.18 20.50
C TYR A 126 8.56 -5.41 21.81
N LEU A 127 8.10 -6.07 22.87
CA LEU A 127 8.01 -5.45 24.18
C LEU A 127 9.40 -5.09 24.77
N ASP A 128 10.38 -5.98 24.62
CA ASP A 128 11.74 -5.67 25.06
C ASP A 128 12.39 -4.56 24.21
N ALA A 129 12.11 -4.54 22.90
CA ALA A 129 12.58 -3.49 22.00
C ALA A 129 12.05 -2.10 22.39
N VAL A 130 10.75 -1.95 22.59
CA VAL A 130 10.18 -0.64 22.89
C VAL A 130 10.50 -0.13 24.31
N PHE A 131 10.63 -1.03 25.31
CA PHE A 131 10.89 -0.61 26.69
C PHE A 131 12.37 -0.55 27.08
N TYR A 132 13.22 -1.36 26.43
CA TYR A 132 14.64 -1.49 26.79
C TYR A 132 15.56 -1.50 25.55
N PRO A 133 15.43 -0.53 24.62
CA PRO A 133 16.22 -0.53 23.38
C PRO A 133 17.68 -0.16 23.64
N ASN A 134 18.57 -0.72 22.80
CA ASN A 134 20.01 -0.41 22.81
C ASN A 134 20.35 1.00 22.31
N MET A 135 19.43 1.68 21.61
CA MET A 135 19.61 3.03 21.08
C MET A 135 20.03 4.06 22.14
N ARG A 136 19.72 3.81 23.42
CA ARG A 136 20.07 4.70 24.54
C ARG A 136 21.55 4.69 24.89
N THR A 137 22.28 3.63 24.53
CA THR A 137 23.69 3.41 24.88
C THR A 137 24.60 3.25 23.67
N THR A 138 24.06 3.16 22.47
CA THR A 138 24.77 2.90 21.21
C THR A 138 24.51 4.03 20.20
N PRO A 139 25.35 5.08 20.19
CA PRO A 139 25.14 6.25 19.31
C PRO A 139 25.14 5.92 17.82
N GLU A 140 25.81 4.84 17.41
CA GLU A 140 25.86 4.38 16.03
C GLU A 140 24.46 4.02 15.47
N ILE A 141 23.46 3.75 16.34
CA ILE A 141 22.08 3.48 15.91
C ILE A 141 21.44 4.75 15.34
N LEU A 142 21.58 5.91 16.01
CA LEU A 142 21.14 7.20 15.45
C LEU A 142 21.85 7.53 14.12
N MET A 143 23.16 7.26 14.07
CA MET A 143 23.95 7.50 12.83
C MET A 143 23.45 6.64 11.67
N GLN A 144 23.08 5.38 11.91
CA GLN A 144 22.57 4.46 10.90
C GLN A 144 21.13 4.80 10.48
N GLU A 145 20.22 4.86 11.43
CA GLU A 145 18.78 4.99 11.16
C GLU A 145 18.36 6.44 10.92
N GLY A 146 18.91 7.38 11.64
CA GLY A 146 18.57 8.80 11.53
C GLY A 146 19.42 9.53 10.47
N TRP A 147 20.55 10.09 10.93
CA TRP A 147 21.47 10.82 10.08
C TRP A 147 22.89 10.89 10.66
N HIS A 148 23.88 11.07 9.78
CA HIS A 148 25.28 11.38 10.17
C HIS A 148 25.97 12.16 9.05
N TYR A 149 27.09 12.82 9.41
CA TYR A 149 28.04 13.31 8.42
C TYR A 149 28.80 12.12 7.82
N GLU A 150 28.84 12.02 6.51
CA GLU A 150 29.61 11.03 5.79
C GLU A 150 30.70 11.69 4.97
N ILE A 151 31.93 11.17 5.09
CA ILE A 151 33.09 11.55 4.27
C ILE A 151 34.05 10.38 4.20
N ASP A 152 34.42 9.95 2.99
CA ASP A 152 35.33 8.79 2.79
C ASP A 152 36.84 9.12 2.94
N ASN A 153 37.22 10.34 2.59
CA ASN A 153 38.60 10.82 2.69
C ASN A 153 38.63 12.35 2.75
N VAL A 154 39.79 12.91 3.08
CA VAL A 154 39.95 14.36 3.29
C VAL A 154 39.53 15.20 2.07
N ASP A 155 39.70 14.69 0.86
CA ASP A 155 39.41 15.42 -0.38
C ASP A 155 37.95 15.25 -0.83
N ALA A 156 37.26 14.21 -0.36
CA ALA A 156 35.83 13.95 -0.68
C ALA A 156 34.92 15.04 -0.14
N PRO A 157 33.79 15.34 -0.79
CA PRO A 157 32.79 16.25 -0.24
C PRO A 157 32.18 15.70 1.05
N LEU A 158 31.81 16.58 1.97
CA LEU A 158 30.99 16.22 3.13
C LEU A 158 29.55 15.99 2.67
N ALA A 159 28.91 14.94 3.16
CA ALA A 159 27.52 14.61 2.85
C ALA A 159 26.72 14.28 4.12
N TYR A 160 25.42 14.31 4.02
CA TYR A 160 24.52 13.68 4.99
C TYR A 160 24.13 12.28 4.49
N SER A 161 24.06 11.33 5.40
CA SER A 161 23.61 9.96 5.15
C SER A 161 22.81 9.43 6.33
N GLY A 162 21.92 8.46 6.09
CA GLY A 162 21.07 7.82 7.09
C GLY A 162 19.82 7.24 6.44
N VAL A 163 19.24 6.18 7.03
CA VAL A 163 18.10 5.46 6.44
C VAL A 163 16.88 6.38 6.35
N VAL A 164 16.42 6.95 7.47
CA VAL A 164 15.25 7.86 7.50
C VAL A 164 15.51 9.14 6.71
N TYR A 165 16.73 9.70 6.78
CA TYR A 165 17.08 10.87 5.98
C TYR A 165 16.87 10.63 4.49
N ASN A 166 17.35 9.51 3.96
CA ASN A 166 17.20 9.16 2.54
C ASN A 166 15.75 8.79 2.18
N GLU A 167 15.05 8.09 3.08
CA GLU A 167 13.64 7.75 2.91
C GLU A 167 12.78 9.00 2.74
N MET A 168 12.96 9.99 3.63
CA MET A 168 12.18 11.22 3.61
C MET A 168 12.50 12.11 2.41
N LYS A 169 13.72 12.08 1.88
CA LYS A 169 14.03 12.69 0.57
C LYS A 169 13.17 12.11 -0.54
N GLY A 170 12.97 10.78 -0.53
CA GLY A 170 12.11 10.10 -1.49
C GLY A 170 10.62 10.39 -1.25
N ALA A 171 10.16 10.37 -0.01
CA ALA A 171 8.75 10.60 0.34
C ALA A 171 8.26 12.01 -0.05
N LEU A 172 9.10 13.03 0.21
CA LEU A 172 8.77 14.43 -0.08
C LEU A 172 9.11 14.87 -1.52
N SER A 173 9.58 13.97 -2.38
CA SER A 173 9.70 14.25 -3.81
C SER A 173 8.40 13.97 -4.59
N SER A 174 7.44 13.26 -3.97
CA SER A 174 6.10 13.06 -4.55
C SER A 174 5.23 14.30 -4.37
N PRO A 175 4.58 14.81 -5.45
CA PRO A 175 3.66 15.94 -5.34
C PRO A 175 2.51 15.67 -4.36
N ASP A 176 1.98 14.44 -4.32
CA ASP A 176 0.89 14.03 -3.44
C ASP A 176 1.30 14.10 -1.97
N GLY A 177 2.47 13.52 -1.62
CA GLY A 177 2.99 13.54 -0.26
C GLY A 177 3.26 14.97 0.24
N LEU A 178 3.78 15.82 -0.65
CA LEU A 178 4.00 17.23 -0.33
C LEU A 178 2.68 17.98 -0.15
N LEU A 179 1.68 17.71 -1.00
CA LEU A 179 0.34 18.29 -0.91
C LEU A 179 -0.34 17.95 0.43
N GLU A 180 -0.37 16.66 0.80
CA GLU A 180 -0.95 16.18 2.07
C GLU A 180 -0.28 16.83 3.27
N ARG A 181 1.04 16.86 3.29
CA ARG A 181 1.83 17.52 4.34
C ARG A 181 1.45 18.99 4.46
N LYS A 182 1.42 19.75 3.34
CA LYS A 182 1.10 21.16 3.34
C LYS A 182 -0.34 21.43 3.78
N ILE A 183 -1.27 20.56 3.45
CA ILE A 183 -2.66 20.63 3.94
C ILE A 183 -2.69 20.49 5.45
N LEU A 184 -2.10 19.42 6.00
CA LEU A 184 -2.08 19.13 7.42
C LEU A 184 -1.43 20.27 8.24
N ASN A 185 -0.19 20.64 7.89
CA ASN A 185 0.57 21.64 8.63
C ASN A 185 -0.13 23.01 8.65
N ASN A 186 -0.80 23.38 7.56
CA ASN A 186 -1.46 24.68 7.46
C ASN A 186 -2.86 24.73 8.09
N LEU A 187 -3.52 23.57 8.27
CA LEU A 187 -4.77 23.50 9.04
C LEU A 187 -4.52 23.57 10.55
N TYR A 188 -3.41 23.03 11.04
CA TYR A 188 -3.15 22.88 12.48
C TYR A 188 -1.82 23.52 12.92
N PRO A 189 -1.58 24.82 12.65
CA PRO A 189 -0.29 25.49 12.85
C PRO A 189 0.09 25.70 14.33
N ASP A 190 -0.82 25.49 15.29
CA ASP A 190 -0.56 25.69 16.72
C ASP A 190 -0.54 24.37 17.52
N THR A 191 -0.53 23.22 16.83
CA THR A 191 -0.57 21.88 17.43
C THR A 191 0.61 21.03 16.95
N THR A 192 0.73 19.80 17.45
CA THR A 192 1.75 18.84 16.97
C THR A 192 1.67 18.56 15.48
N TYR A 193 0.49 18.72 14.86
CA TYR A 193 0.28 18.48 13.43
C TYR A 193 0.89 19.54 12.50
N GLN A 194 1.43 20.64 13.04
CA GLN A 194 2.22 21.58 12.26
C GLN A 194 3.56 21.00 11.79
N TYR A 195 4.04 19.94 12.47
CA TYR A 195 5.33 19.33 12.22
C TYR A 195 5.21 18.06 11.39
N GLU A 196 6.29 17.75 10.64
CA GLU A 196 6.43 16.51 9.89
C GLU A 196 6.95 15.40 10.79
N SER A 197 6.08 14.48 11.23
CA SER A 197 6.47 13.38 12.13
C SER A 197 7.50 12.43 11.50
N GLY A 198 7.49 12.29 10.17
CA GLY A 198 8.47 11.53 9.40
C GLY A 198 9.83 12.21 9.31
N GLY A 199 9.87 13.53 9.42
CA GLY A 199 11.06 14.38 9.35
C GLY A 199 11.23 15.09 8.01
N ASP A 200 11.58 16.38 8.08
CA ASP A 200 12.00 17.15 6.91
C ASP A 200 13.51 16.94 6.67
N PRO A 201 13.96 16.52 5.48
CA PRO A 201 15.39 16.36 5.19
C PRO A 201 16.24 17.61 5.48
N VAL A 202 15.64 18.81 5.49
CA VAL A 202 16.34 20.04 5.86
C VAL A 202 16.56 20.12 7.38
N ALA A 203 15.61 19.63 8.17
CA ALA A 203 15.59 19.70 9.64
C ALA A 203 16.16 18.43 10.32
N ILE A 204 16.06 17.25 9.71
CA ILE A 204 16.59 15.99 10.27
C ILE A 204 18.03 16.15 10.78
N PRO A 205 18.97 16.86 10.10
CA PRO A 205 20.32 17.04 10.58
C PRO A 205 20.48 17.92 11.83
N ASP A 206 19.41 18.50 12.32
CA ASP A 206 19.42 19.26 13.59
C ASP A 206 19.10 18.36 14.81
N LEU A 207 18.68 17.10 14.58
CA LEU A 207 18.43 16.12 15.64
C LEU A 207 19.73 15.72 16.32
N THR A 208 19.81 15.94 17.64
CA THR A 208 20.95 15.54 18.45
C THR A 208 20.70 14.21 19.17
N GLN A 209 21.79 13.55 19.62
CA GLN A 209 21.70 12.32 20.43
C GLN A 209 20.90 12.55 21.72
N GLU A 210 21.00 13.73 22.32
CA GLU A 210 20.28 14.09 23.56
C GLU A 210 18.76 14.19 23.30
N MET A 211 18.34 14.92 22.26
CA MET A 211 16.93 15.04 21.85
C MET A 211 16.32 13.66 21.56
N PHE A 212 17.07 12.83 20.84
CA PHE A 212 16.68 11.47 20.47
C PHE A 212 16.43 10.57 21.71
N ILE A 213 17.35 10.57 22.68
CA ILE A 213 17.19 9.79 23.91
C ILE A 213 16.06 10.38 24.79
N ASP A 214 15.94 11.70 24.90
CA ASP A 214 14.89 12.37 25.67
C ASP A 214 13.50 12.00 25.12
N PHE A 215 13.31 12.02 23.80
CA PHE A 215 12.04 11.67 23.18
C PHE A 215 11.60 10.25 23.55
N HIS A 216 12.49 9.25 23.43
CA HIS A 216 12.19 7.88 23.85
C HIS A 216 11.88 7.83 25.36
N SER A 217 12.69 8.48 26.18
CA SER A 217 12.52 8.45 27.65
C SER A 217 11.21 9.09 28.12
N ARG A 218 10.71 10.08 27.36
CA ARG A 218 9.48 10.81 27.66
C ARG A 218 8.24 10.00 27.27
N TYR A 219 8.22 9.42 26.06
CA TYR A 219 7.00 8.84 25.51
C TYR A 219 6.89 7.32 25.62
N TYR A 220 8.00 6.58 25.67
CA TYR A 220 8.00 5.11 25.67
C TYR A 220 7.95 4.53 27.09
N HIS A 221 6.84 4.79 27.74
CA HIS A 221 6.55 4.29 29.09
C HIS A 221 5.16 3.65 29.13
N PRO A 222 4.94 2.56 29.91
CA PRO A 222 3.64 1.90 29.99
C PRO A 222 2.46 2.85 30.30
N ALA A 223 2.64 3.89 31.12
CA ALA A 223 1.59 4.86 31.40
C ALA A 223 1.10 5.67 30.20
N ASN A 224 1.88 5.72 29.10
CA ASN A 224 1.54 6.34 27.82
C ASN A 224 1.20 5.30 26.74
N SER A 225 1.09 4.02 27.11
CA SER A 225 0.88 2.93 26.14
C SER A 225 -0.57 2.50 26.06
N TYR A 226 -0.95 2.08 24.85
CA TYR A 226 -2.20 1.45 24.48
C TYR A 226 -1.89 0.07 23.92
N ILE A 227 -2.10 -0.97 24.76
CA ILE A 227 -1.84 -2.36 24.37
C ILE A 227 -3.11 -2.95 23.80
N TYR A 228 -3.01 -3.55 22.63
CA TYR A 228 -4.11 -4.16 21.91
C TYR A 228 -3.84 -5.64 21.65
N LEU A 229 -4.84 -6.48 21.93
CA LEU A 229 -4.85 -7.92 21.67
C LEU A 229 -6.12 -8.29 20.89
N TYR A 230 -5.98 -9.17 19.91
CA TYR A 230 -7.11 -9.64 19.08
C TYR A 230 -6.93 -11.11 18.72
N GLY A 231 -8.01 -11.88 18.77
CA GLY A 231 -8.06 -13.26 18.29
C GLY A 231 -8.33 -14.30 19.39
N ASP A 232 -8.00 -15.55 19.09
CA ASP A 232 -8.32 -16.75 19.90
C ASP A 232 -7.24 -17.15 20.92
N MET A 233 -6.52 -16.21 21.47
CA MET A 233 -5.44 -16.47 22.43
C MET A 233 -5.91 -16.73 23.87
N ASP A 234 -5.08 -17.41 24.68
CA ASP A 234 -5.28 -17.53 26.12
C ASP A 234 -5.03 -16.18 26.84
N MET A 235 -6.13 -15.55 27.24
CA MET A 235 -6.12 -14.27 27.92
C MET A 235 -5.28 -14.27 29.19
N MET A 236 -5.48 -15.26 30.07
CA MET A 236 -4.83 -15.25 31.40
C MET A 236 -3.32 -15.47 31.27
N SER A 237 -2.90 -16.37 30.42
CA SER A 237 -1.48 -16.58 30.12
C SER A 237 -0.83 -15.34 29.51
N THR A 238 -1.57 -14.60 28.68
CA THR A 238 -1.07 -13.38 28.04
C THR A 238 -0.97 -12.23 29.04
N LEU A 239 -1.98 -12.02 29.88
CA LEU A 239 -1.94 -10.99 30.93
C LEU A 239 -0.82 -11.26 31.96
N SER A 240 -0.64 -12.53 32.41
CA SER A 240 0.46 -12.91 33.30
C SER A 240 1.83 -12.60 32.71
N PHE A 241 2.02 -12.93 31.44
CA PHE A 241 3.26 -12.64 30.74
C PHE A 241 3.54 -11.12 30.63
N LEU A 242 2.54 -10.31 30.28
CA LEU A 242 2.69 -8.86 30.19
C LEU A 242 3.03 -8.24 31.56
N ASP A 243 2.38 -8.71 32.61
CA ASP A 243 2.64 -8.23 33.96
C ASP A 243 4.05 -8.65 34.45
N GLU A 244 4.33 -9.97 34.49
CA GLU A 244 5.52 -10.53 35.14
C GLU A 244 6.81 -10.14 34.41
N GLU A 245 6.82 -10.19 33.06
CA GLU A 245 8.03 -9.93 32.26
C GLU A 245 8.32 -8.43 32.08
N TYR A 246 7.27 -7.60 31.97
CA TYR A 246 7.43 -6.21 31.57
C TYR A 246 6.80 -5.18 32.51
N LEU A 247 5.48 -5.18 32.69
CA LEU A 247 4.76 -4.04 33.21
C LEU A 247 4.99 -3.85 34.75
N SER A 248 5.19 -4.94 35.48
CA SER A 248 5.53 -4.88 36.89
C SER A 248 6.88 -4.25 37.21
N ASN A 249 7.73 -4.03 36.19
CA ASN A 249 9.00 -3.34 36.34
C ASN A 249 8.86 -1.81 36.40
N PHE A 250 7.69 -1.29 36.04
CA PHE A 250 7.42 0.15 35.94
C PHE A 250 6.44 0.61 37.02
N ASN A 251 6.64 1.82 37.51
CA ASN A 251 5.64 2.51 38.32
C ASN A 251 4.92 3.54 37.43
N LYS A 252 3.64 3.76 37.70
CA LYS A 252 2.87 4.81 37.02
C LYS A 252 3.53 6.18 37.23
N ILE A 253 3.64 6.92 36.11
CA ILE A 253 4.11 8.31 36.10
C ILE A 253 3.12 9.16 35.30
N GLU A 254 3.14 10.46 35.49
CA GLU A 254 2.43 11.41 34.65
C GLU A 254 3.29 11.73 33.43
N ILE A 255 2.68 11.68 32.23
CA ILE A 255 3.35 11.96 30.96
C ILE A 255 2.50 12.99 30.19
N ASP A 256 3.12 14.12 29.88
CA ASP A 256 2.50 15.11 29.02
C ASP A 256 2.65 14.69 27.54
N SER A 257 1.61 14.08 27.02
CA SER A 257 1.45 13.70 25.62
C SER A 257 0.09 14.16 25.08
N HIS A 258 -0.55 15.13 25.76
CA HIS A 258 -1.84 15.64 25.36
C HIS A 258 -1.78 16.28 23.97
N ILE A 259 -2.85 16.12 23.19
CA ILE A 259 -2.99 16.72 21.87
C ILE A 259 -4.08 17.79 21.97
N ASP A 260 -3.67 19.03 21.79
CA ASP A 260 -4.58 20.17 21.84
C ASP A 260 -5.44 20.28 20.58
N VAL A 261 -6.65 20.76 20.74
CA VAL A 261 -7.53 21.11 19.64
C VAL A 261 -7.09 22.45 19.06
N GLN A 262 -6.80 22.49 17.75
CA GLN A 262 -6.52 23.72 17.03
C GLN A 262 -7.72 24.66 17.12
N LYS A 263 -7.50 25.89 17.52
CA LYS A 263 -8.54 26.92 17.54
C LYS A 263 -8.94 27.30 16.11
N PRO A 264 -10.24 27.48 15.82
CA PRO A 264 -10.68 27.90 14.49
C PRO A 264 -10.02 29.20 14.04
N PHE A 265 -9.72 29.32 12.77
CA PHE A 265 -9.27 30.57 12.17
C PHE A 265 -10.38 31.62 12.16
N THR A 266 -10.01 32.88 12.16
CA THR A 266 -10.97 34.01 12.07
C THR A 266 -11.52 34.18 10.65
N ALA A 267 -10.79 33.70 9.63
CA ALA A 267 -11.18 33.72 8.23
C ALA A 267 -10.42 32.62 7.48
N ARG A 268 -10.97 32.16 6.35
CA ARG A 268 -10.29 31.23 5.42
C ARG A 268 -8.97 31.83 4.95
N LYS A 269 -7.88 31.04 5.00
CA LYS A 269 -6.55 31.44 4.54
C LYS A 269 -6.36 31.11 3.05
N LEU A 270 -5.54 31.89 2.37
CA LEU A 270 -5.02 31.58 1.03
C LEU A 270 -3.50 31.34 1.15
N ILE A 271 -3.05 30.19 0.69
CA ILE A 271 -1.66 29.75 0.79
C ILE A 271 -1.15 29.44 -0.61
N LYS A 272 0.08 29.84 -0.90
CA LYS A 272 0.78 29.51 -2.14
C LYS A 272 2.08 28.82 -1.79
N ASP A 273 2.35 27.69 -2.46
CA ASP A 273 3.58 26.96 -2.30
C ASP A 273 3.98 26.31 -3.63
N ILE A 274 5.16 25.69 -3.69
CA ILE A 274 5.72 25.09 -4.90
C ILE A 274 6.10 23.64 -4.65
N TYR A 275 6.11 22.84 -5.73
CA TYR A 275 6.59 21.47 -5.72
C TYR A 275 7.53 21.19 -6.89
N PRO A 276 8.48 20.23 -6.76
CA PRO A 276 9.45 19.98 -7.80
C PRO A 276 8.86 19.23 -8.99
N ILE A 277 9.27 19.65 -10.20
CA ILE A 277 9.12 18.92 -11.46
C ILE A 277 10.50 18.71 -12.11
N ALA A 278 10.60 17.79 -13.09
CA ALA A 278 11.84 17.53 -13.77
C ALA A 278 12.33 18.75 -14.59
N PRO A 279 13.66 18.98 -14.71
CA PRO A 279 14.18 20.05 -15.58
C PRO A 279 13.73 19.86 -17.04
N GLY A 280 13.11 20.89 -17.60
CA GLY A 280 12.57 20.89 -18.97
C GLY A 280 11.18 20.26 -19.10
N GLU A 281 10.58 19.87 -18.02
CA GLU A 281 9.19 19.44 -17.96
C GLU A 281 8.24 20.64 -18.10
N ALA A 282 7.16 20.47 -18.86
CA ALA A 282 6.17 21.53 -19.05
C ALA A 282 5.44 21.86 -17.74
N LYS A 283 5.26 23.14 -17.43
CA LYS A 283 4.59 23.63 -16.19
C LYS A 283 3.08 23.76 -16.36
N GLU A 284 2.61 23.83 -17.61
CA GLU A 284 1.21 24.04 -17.94
C GLU A 284 0.34 22.85 -17.50
N ASN A 285 -0.80 23.17 -16.90
CA ASN A 285 -1.78 22.19 -16.39
C ASN A 285 -1.19 21.21 -15.37
N LYS A 286 -0.35 21.71 -14.44
CA LYS A 286 0.26 20.92 -13.36
C LYS A 286 0.05 21.50 -11.97
N THR A 287 -0.64 22.63 -11.83
CA THR A 287 -0.96 23.21 -10.53
C THR A 287 -2.04 22.39 -9.82
N PHE A 288 -1.84 22.13 -8.53
CA PHE A 288 -2.90 21.65 -7.65
C PHE A 288 -3.62 22.83 -7.02
N LEU A 289 -4.94 22.83 -7.08
CA LEU A 289 -5.80 23.74 -6.33
C LEU A 289 -6.57 22.92 -5.30
N SER A 290 -6.48 23.25 -4.03
CA SER A 290 -7.24 22.55 -3.00
C SER A 290 -7.94 23.48 -2.04
N MET A 291 -9.12 23.04 -1.58
CA MET A 291 -9.88 23.69 -0.52
C MET A 291 -10.03 22.69 0.63
N ASN A 292 -9.49 23.05 1.80
CA ASN A 292 -9.23 22.15 2.90
C ASN A 292 -9.91 22.67 4.16
N TYR A 293 -10.55 21.76 4.90
CA TYR A 293 -11.36 22.06 6.06
C TYR A 293 -10.99 21.18 7.24
N SER A 294 -10.96 21.74 8.43
CA SER A 294 -10.97 20.99 9.67
C SER A 294 -12.41 20.66 10.07
N ILE A 295 -12.68 19.40 10.35
CA ILE A 295 -14.03 18.88 10.64
C ILE A 295 -14.10 18.43 12.09
N ALA A 296 -14.96 19.00 12.92
CA ALA A 296 -15.29 18.49 14.26
C ALA A 296 -14.12 17.81 15.02
N THR A 297 -14.38 16.73 15.76
CA THR A 297 -13.36 15.84 16.31
C THR A 297 -13.66 14.38 15.97
N SER A 298 -12.64 13.55 15.91
CA SER A 298 -12.77 12.12 15.67
C SER A 298 -13.56 11.38 16.76
N LEU A 299 -13.83 11.99 17.89
CA LEU A 299 -14.66 11.46 18.96
C LEU A 299 -16.16 11.41 18.60
N GLU A 300 -16.58 12.11 17.54
CA GLU A 300 -17.97 12.22 17.09
C GLU A 300 -18.23 11.23 15.94
N LYS A 301 -18.29 9.93 16.24
CA LYS A 301 -18.31 8.84 15.25
C LYS A 301 -19.42 8.96 14.19
N GLU A 302 -20.62 9.42 14.56
CA GLU A 302 -21.74 9.60 13.62
C GLU A 302 -21.41 10.66 12.57
N LYS A 303 -20.75 11.76 12.97
CA LYS A 303 -20.26 12.78 12.02
C LYS A 303 -19.15 12.22 11.13
N MET A 304 -18.21 11.45 11.70
CA MET A 304 -17.14 10.82 10.92
C MET A 304 -17.72 9.90 9.84
N LEU A 305 -18.70 9.09 10.21
CA LEU A 305 -19.41 8.24 9.28
C LEU A 305 -20.16 9.05 8.22
N ALA A 306 -20.84 10.14 8.62
CA ALA A 306 -21.55 11.03 7.70
C ALA A 306 -20.59 11.73 6.72
N PHE A 307 -19.40 12.18 7.16
CA PHE A 307 -18.41 12.79 6.28
C PHE A 307 -17.78 11.78 5.31
N THR A 308 -17.61 10.52 5.70
CA THR A 308 -17.25 9.44 4.75
C THR A 308 -18.31 9.26 3.66
N VAL A 309 -19.60 9.33 4.02
CA VAL A 309 -20.72 9.31 3.05
C VAL A 309 -20.70 10.57 2.17
N LEU A 310 -20.51 11.75 2.77
CA LEU A 310 -20.42 13.03 2.04
C LEU A 310 -19.27 13.03 1.04
N GLU A 311 -18.09 12.55 1.43
CA GLU A 311 -16.96 12.44 0.51
C GLU A 311 -17.33 11.62 -0.72
N HIS A 312 -17.96 10.48 -0.51
CA HIS A 312 -18.42 9.64 -1.62
C HIS A 312 -19.49 10.32 -2.48
N ALA A 313 -20.51 10.90 -1.84
CA ALA A 313 -21.63 11.54 -2.53
C ALA A 313 -21.23 12.82 -3.28
N LEU A 314 -20.28 13.60 -2.75
CA LEU A 314 -19.88 14.88 -3.34
C LEU A 314 -18.76 14.75 -4.37
N LEU A 315 -17.84 13.75 -4.20
CA LEU A 315 -16.56 13.75 -4.90
C LEU A 315 -16.13 12.38 -5.48
N LYS A 316 -16.40 11.23 -4.83
CA LYS A 316 -15.89 9.91 -5.28
C LYS A 316 -16.79 9.19 -6.27
N SER A 317 -18.11 9.35 -6.15
CA SER A 317 -19.05 8.74 -7.11
C SER A 317 -18.92 9.38 -8.50
N GLU A 318 -19.09 8.62 -9.56
CA GLU A 318 -19.22 9.17 -10.92
C GLU A 318 -20.44 10.10 -11.06
N ALA A 319 -21.45 9.93 -10.19
CA ALA A 319 -22.63 10.80 -10.10
C ALA A 319 -22.40 12.04 -9.21
N ALA A 320 -21.23 12.21 -8.59
CA ALA A 320 -20.97 13.24 -7.59
C ALA A 320 -21.09 14.67 -8.18
N PRO A 321 -21.98 15.51 -7.67
CA PRO A 321 -22.31 16.79 -8.27
C PRO A 321 -21.12 17.77 -8.24
N LEU A 322 -20.38 17.81 -7.15
CA LEU A 322 -19.23 18.73 -7.02
C LEU A 322 -18.07 18.31 -7.95
N ARG A 323 -17.77 17.01 -8.01
CA ARG A 323 -16.78 16.48 -8.98
C ARG A 323 -17.15 16.85 -10.41
N ASN A 324 -18.41 16.59 -10.80
CA ASN A 324 -18.88 16.85 -12.14
C ASN A 324 -18.90 18.34 -12.48
N ALA A 325 -19.25 19.22 -11.53
CA ALA A 325 -19.21 20.66 -11.72
C ALA A 325 -17.77 21.18 -11.96
N LEU A 326 -16.79 20.68 -11.20
CA LEU A 326 -15.37 21.07 -11.35
C LEU A 326 -14.78 20.59 -12.69
N ILE A 327 -15.07 19.36 -13.10
CA ILE A 327 -14.66 18.82 -14.41
C ILE A 327 -15.29 19.61 -15.56
N LYS A 328 -16.60 19.83 -15.50
CA LYS A 328 -17.34 20.59 -16.52
C LYS A 328 -16.88 22.05 -16.67
N ALA A 329 -16.43 22.66 -15.58
CA ALA A 329 -15.82 23.99 -15.62
C ALA A 329 -14.41 23.99 -16.24
N GLY A 330 -13.83 22.82 -16.54
CA GLY A 330 -12.48 22.73 -17.14
C GLY A 330 -11.37 23.22 -16.20
N LEU A 331 -11.55 23.03 -14.89
CA LEU A 331 -10.64 23.56 -13.87
C LEU A 331 -9.36 22.77 -13.74
N GLY A 332 -9.37 21.50 -14.13
CA GLY A 332 -8.20 20.63 -14.14
C GLY A 332 -8.47 19.33 -14.90
N SER A 333 -7.52 18.42 -14.86
CA SER A 333 -7.61 17.10 -15.50
C SER A 333 -8.32 16.07 -14.66
N ASP A 334 -8.28 16.20 -13.33
CA ASP A 334 -8.96 15.31 -12.39
C ASP A 334 -9.36 16.03 -11.10
N VAL A 335 -10.32 15.43 -10.37
CA VAL A 335 -10.81 15.88 -9.07
C VAL A 335 -10.59 14.77 -8.06
N ILE A 336 -9.77 15.04 -7.07
CA ILE A 336 -9.40 14.14 -5.99
C ILE A 336 -10.04 14.63 -4.68
N SER A 337 -10.31 13.73 -3.76
CA SER A 337 -10.77 14.07 -2.40
C SER A 337 -10.03 13.28 -1.35
N SER A 338 -9.95 13.83 -0.15
CA SER A 338 -9.45 13.14 1.02
C SER A 338 -10.33 13.49 2.22
N PHE A 339 -10.79 12.48 2.94
CA PHE A 339 -11.32 12.63 4.28
C PHE A 339 -10.46 11.78 5.22
N ASP A 340 -9.53 12.44 5.91
CA ASP A 340 -8.67 11.81 6.90
C ASP A 340 -9.23 12.02 8.30
N ASN A 341 -9.66 10.91 8.92
CA ASN A 341 -10.16 10.87 10.29
C ASN A 341 -9.19 10.18 11.28
N GLY A 342 -7.94 9.95 10.86
CA GLY A 342 -6.89 9.30 11.65
C GLY A 342 -6.20 10.19 12.69
N ILE A 343 -6.62 11.46 12.80
CA ILE A 343 -6.12 12.48 13.73
C ILE A 343 -7.26 13.05 14.57
N LEU A 344 -6.94 13.80 15.64
CA LEU A 344 -7.94 14.32 16.58
C LEU A 344 -9.00 15.21 15.92
N GLN A 345 -8.58 16.13 15.03
CA GLN A 345 -9.47 16.94 14.20
C GLN A 345 -9.33 16.51 12.75
N PRO A 346 -10.30 15.73 12.23
CA PRO A 346 -10.27 15.24 10.85
C PRO A 346 -10.21 16.33 9.80
N MET A 347 -9.60 15.98 8.66
CA MET A 347 -9.47 16.87 7.50
C MET A 347 -10.41 16.44 6.38
N PHE A 348 -11.06 17.40 5.71
CA PHE A 348 -11.79 17.18 4.48
C PHE A 348 -11.21 18.06 3.37
N SER A 349 -10.79 17.48 2.27
CA SER A 349 -10.10 18.16 1.17
C SER A 349 -10.80 17.94 -0.17
N ILE A 350 -11.01 19.04 -0.91
CA ILE A 350 -11.47 19.09 -2.30
C ILE A 350 -10.27 19.53 -3.12
N ILE A 351 -9.79 18.67 -4.02
CA ILE A 351 -8.53 18.87 -4.73
C ILE A 351 -8.78 18.77 -6.24
N VAL A 352 -8.28 19.72 -7.00
CA VAL A 352 -8.22 19.68 -8.46
C VAL A 352 -6.76 19.55 -8.87
N ASN A 353 -6.45 18.49 -9.62
CA ASN A 353 -5.15 18.24 -10.21
C ASN A 353 -5.12 18.67 -11.68
N GLY A 354 -3.94 19.04 -12.18
CA GLY A 354 -3.78 19.46 -13.57
C GLY A 354 -4.42 20.81 -13.90
N SER A 355 -4.38 21.74 -12.96
CA SER A 355 -4.94 23.08 -13.08
C SER A 355 -3.89 24.16 -13.37
N GLU A 356 -4.29 25.43 -13.20
CA GLU A 356 -3.46 26.63 -13.29
C GLU A 356 -3.72 27.55 -12.09
N ALA A 357 -2.70 28.22 -11.57
CA ALA A 357 -2.81 29.07 -10.40
C ALA A 357 -3.83 30.22 -10.56
N ASN A 358 -3.98 30.73 -11.77
CA ASN A 358 -4.92 31.81 -12.09
C ASN A 358 -6.40 31.37 -12.08
N LYS A 359 -6.69 30.08 -11.99
CA LYS A 359 -8.06 29.53 -11.92
C LYS A 359 -8.60 29.46 -10.48
N VAL A 360 -7.85 29.88 -9.46
CA VAL A 360 -8.23 29.73 -8.04
C VAL A 360 -9.55 30.41 -7.69
N ASP A 361 -9.84 31.59 -8.27
CA ASP A 361 -11.10 32.34 -8.02
C ASP A 361 -12.29 31.58 -8.63
N GLU A 362 -12.13 31.03 -9.83
CA GLU A 362 -13.14 30.23 -10.50
C GLU A 362 -13.36 28.89 -9.77
N PHE A 363 -12.29 28.22 -9.35
CA PHE A 363 -12.35 27.03 -8.51
C PHE A 363 -13.14 27.28 -7.22
N THR A 364 -12.79 28.34 -6.49
CA THR A 364 -13.49 28.74 -5.26
C THR A 364 -14.96 29.02 -5.51
N LYS A 365 -15.27 29.70 -6.60
CA LYS A 365 -16.65 30.02 -6.99
C LYS A 365 -17.45 28.75 -7.31
N VAL A 366 -16.93 27.86 -8.14
CA VAL A 366 -17.61 26.61 -8.52
C VAL A 366 -17.87 25.74 -7.30
N VAL A 367 -16.88 25.58 -6.39
CA VAL A 367 -17.08 24.84 -5.14
C VAL A 367 -18.19 25.45 -4.31
N THR A 368 -18.11 26.75 -4.06
CA THR A 368 -19.07 27.47 -3.20
C THR A 368 -20.48 27.47 -3.80
N ASP A 369 -20.61 27.75 -5.09
CA ASP A 369 -21.91 27.76 -5.77
C ASP A 369 -22.58 26.39 -5.78
N THR A 370 -21.80 25.33 -6.05
CA THR A 370 -22.31 23.95 -6.06
C THR A 370 -22.76 23.52 -4.66
N LEU A 371 -21.97 23.80 -3.63
CA LEU A 371 -22.34 23.47 -2.25
C LEU A 371 -23.58 24.24 -1.80
N ASN A 372 -23.70 25.53 -2.15
CA ASN A 372 -24.91 26.32 -1.88
C ASN A 372 -26.14 25.77 -2.61
N ASP A 373 -25.99 25.32 -3.85
CA ASP A 373 -27.08 24.69 -4.61
C ASP A 373 -27.56 23.40 -3.95
N ILE A 374 -26.61 22.57 -3.51
CA ILE A 374 -26.90 21.32 -2.77
C ILE A 374 -27.62 21.62 -1.45
N VAL A 375 -27.15 22.59 -0.67
CA VAL A 375 -27.80 22.95 0.59
C VAL A 375 -29.23 23.45 0.36
N LYS A 376 -29.47 24.18 -0.73
CA LYS A 376 -30.77 24.75 -1.08
C LYS A 376 -31.76 23.72 -1.65
N ASN A 377 -31.27 22.82 -2.51
CA ASN A 377 -32.12 21.90 -3.29
C ASN A 377 -32.10 20.46 -2.77
N GLY A 378 -31.21 20.13 -1.84
CA GLY A 378 -30.98 18.77 -1.32
C GLY A 378 -29.96 17.98 -2.15
N ILE A 379 -29.38 16.96 -1.53
CA ILE A 379 -28.59 15.93 -2.22
C ILE A 379 -29.58 14.97 -2.90
N ASP A 380 -29.26 14.50 -4.11
CA ASP A 380 -30.07 13.49 -4.77
C ASP A 380 -30.25 12.24 -3.87
N ASP A 381 -31.48 11.82 -3.63
CA ASP A 381 -31.83 10.74 -2.71
C ASP A 381 -31.19 9.40 -3.12
N GLU A 382 -31.16 9.08 -4.43
CA GLU A 382 -30.56 7.84 -4.94
C GLU A 382 -29.06 7.84 -4.74
N LEU A 383 -28.40 8.97 -5.00
CA LEU A 383 -26.95 9.14 -4.78
C LEU A 383 -26.59 9.00 -3.31
N LEU A 384 -27.35 9.66 -2.42
CA LEU A 384 -27.09 9.58 -0.98
C LEU A 384 -27.29 8.17 -0.44
N GLN A 385 -28.39 7.50 -0.86
CA GLN A 385 -28.64 6.11 -0.47
C GLN A 385 -27.58 5.16 -1.04
N ALA A 386 -27.15 5.35 -2.28
CA ALA A 386 -26.06 4.57 -2.92
C ALA A 386 -24.74 4.74 -2.15
N SER A 387 -24.44 5.97 -1.71
CA SER A 387 -23.24 6.26 -0.92
C SER A 387 -23.26 5.59 0.46
N ILE A 388 -24.41 5.62 1.14
CA ILE A 388 -24.61 4.93 2.42
C ILE A 388 -24.47 3.41 2.24
N ASN A 389 -25.07 2.83 1.21
CA ASN A 389 -24.97 1.39 0.95
C ASN A 389 -23.55 0.95 0.61
N SER A 390 -22.82 1.72 -0.17
CA SER A 390 -21.41 1.44 -0.49
C SER A 390 -20.56 1.37 0.79
N MET A 391 -20.79 2.29 1.74
CA MET A 391 -20.10 2.29 3.01
C MET A 391 -20.54 1.12 3.91
N GLU A 392 -21.86 0.88 4.04
CA GLU A 392 -22.39 -0.25 4.80
C GLU A 392 -21.82 -1.58 4.31
N PHE A 393 -21.72 -1.76 2.98
CA PHE A 393 -21.12 -2.95 2.39
C PHE A 393 -19.67 -3.15 2.85
N LYS A 394 -18.84 -2.09 2.80
CA LYS A 394 -17.46 -2.13 3.24
C LYS A 394 -17.32 -2.49 4.73
N LEU A 395 -18.16 -1.92 5.58
CA LEU A 395 -18.15 -2.20 7.02
C LEU A 395 -18.52 -3.67 7.31
N ARG A 396 -19.53 -4.21 6.62
CA ARG A 396 -19.98 -5.60 6.79
C ARG A 396 -19.04 -6.64 6.21
N GLU A 397 -18.48 -6.36 5.03
CA GLU A 397 -17.53 -7.24 4.35
C GLU A 397 -16.24 -7.37 5.16
N ALA A 398 -15.71 -6.24 5.66
CA ALA A 398 -14.45 -6.13 6.39
C ALA A 398 -13.33 -6.94 5.70
N ASP A 399 -13.23 -6.81 4.36
CA ASP A 399 -12.15 -7.39 3.56
C ASP A 399 -11.04 -6.35 3.41
N PHE A 400 -9.92 -6.60 4.06
CA PHE A 400 -8.73 -5.73 4.05
C PHE A 400 -7.58 -6.32 3.22
N GLY A 401 -7.89 -7.26 2.32
CA GLY A 401 -6.94 -7.93 1.45
C GLY A 401 -5.94 -8.78 2.25
N GLN A 402 -4.66 -8.42 2.19
CA GLN A 402 -3.59 -9.13 2.89
C GLN A 402 -3.34 -8.65 4.33
N TYR A 403 -3.99 -7.57 4.76
CA TYR A 403 -3.83 -7.07 6.13
C TYR A 403 -4.69 -7.88 7.12
N PRO A 404 -4.13 -8.26 8.29
CA PRO A 404 -4.90 -8.89 9.36
C PRO A 404 -6.08 -8.01 9.79
N LYS A 405 -7.27 -8.59 9.94
CA LYS A 405 -8.47 -7.82 10.38
C LYS A 405 -8.23 -7.09 11.69
N GLY A 406 -7.62 -7.79 12.66
CA GLY A 406 -7.32 -7.21 13.98
C GLY A 406 -6.42 -5.98 13.90
N LEU A 407 -5.49 -5.93 12.94
CA LEU A 407 -4.64 -4.76 12.73
C LEU A 407 -5.45 -3.54 12.27
N ILE A 408 -6.32 -3.71 11.27
CA ILE A 408 -7.13 -2.59 10.75
C ILE A 408 -8.12 -2.11 11.81
N TYR A 409 -8.71 -3.04 12.58
CA TYR A 409 -9.53 -2.68 13.73
C TYR A 409 -8.73 -1.86 14.75
N ASN A 410 -7.49 -2.27 15.08
CA ASN A 410 -6.63 -1.51 16.00
C ASN A 410 -6.37 -0.08 15.50
N ILE A 411 -6.01 0.10 14.24
CA ILE A 411 -5.78 1.43 13.64
C ILE A 411 -7.04 2.29 13.77
N ASN A 412 -8.22 1.74 13.45
CA ASN A 412 -9.49 2.47 13.56
C ASN A 412 -9.88 2.83 15.00
N LEU A 413 -9.56 1.95 15.97
CA LEU A 413 -9.85 2.20 17.38
C LEU A 413 -9.02 3.37 17.94
N MET A 414 -7.80 3.58 17.43
CA MET A 414 -6.96 4.71 17.85
C MET A 414 -7.60 6.06 17.53
N ASN A 415 -8.53 6.15 16.58
CA ASN A 415 -9.26 7.40 16.26
C ASN A 415 -10.16 7.90 17.41
N SER A 416 -10.36 7.09 18.45
CA SER A 416 -11.05 7.48 19.67
C SER A 416 -10.18 7.22 20.91
N TRP A 417 -9.67 6.00 21.04
CA TRP A 417 -8.97 5.55 22.25
C TRP A 417 -7.71 6.36 22.54
N LEU A 418 -6.97 6.76 21.49
CA LEU A 418 -5.78 7.61 21.63
C LEU A 418 -6.10 8.97 22.27
N TYR A 419 -7.29 9.49 22.09
CA TYR A 419 -7.77 10.79 22.58
C TYR A 419 -8.66 10.67 23.82
N ASP A 420 -8.47 9.58 24.59
CA ASP A 420 -9.18 9.27 25.83
C ASP A 420 -10.71 9.08 25.65
N GLY A 421 -11.17 8.79 24.42
CA GLY A 421 -12.52 8.36 24.12
C GLY A 421 -12.76 6.86 24.37
N ASP A 422 -13.98 6.39 24.11
CA ASP A 422 -14.35 4.95 24.23
C ASP A 422 -13.49 4.10 23.28
N ALA A 423 -12.84 3.07 23.82
CA ALA A 423 -11.90 2.22 23.10
C ALA A 423 -12.54 1.37 22.00
N THR A 424 -13.86 1.11 22.06
CA THR A 424 -14.57 0.21 21.13
C THR A 424 -15.53 0.91 20.21
N VAL A 425 -15.68 2.24 20.33
CA VAL A 425 -16.74 3.00 19.67
C VAL A 425 -16.80 2.82 18.16
N TYR A 426 -15.65 2.70 17.48
CA TYR A 426 -15.58 2.53 16.02
C TYR A 426 -15.90 1.10 15.54
N LEU A 427 -15.94 0.11 16.43
CA LEU A 427 -16.39 -1.24 16.10
C LEU A 427 -17.92 -1.40 16.20
N HIS A 428 -18.58 -0.55 16.99
CA HIS A 428 -20.05 -0.50 17.11
C HIS A 428 -20.63 0.40 16.02
N TYR A 429 -20.62 -0.05 14.75
CA TYR A 429 -21.03 0.79 13.63
C TYR A 429 -22.53 0.74 13.32
N GLU A 430 -23.28 -0.27 13.78
CA GLU A 430 -24.71 -0.43 13.45
C GLU A 430 -25.58 0.75 13.92
N GLU A 431 -25.39 1.20 15.17
CA GLU A 431 -26.14 2.33 15.72
C GLU A 431 -25.78 3.64 15.00
N ALA A 432 -24.48 3.87 14.72
CA ALA A 432 -24.05 5.04 13.96
C ALA A 432 -24.61 5.03 12.53
N LEU A 433 -24.60 3.86 11.88
CA LEU A 433 -25.17 3.68 10.55
C LEU A 433 -26.68 3.95 10.54
N LYS A 434 -27.42 3.47 11.55
CA LYS A 434 -28.84 3.75 11.71
C LYS A 434 -29.09 5.25 11.88
N THR A 435 -28.30 5.92 12.69
CA THR A 435 -28.34 7.37 12.87
C THR A 435 -28.08 8.11 11.56
N VAL A 436 -27.04 7.74 10.82
CA VAL A 436 -26.69 8.34 9.52
C VAL A 436 -27.80 8.12 8.48
N LYS A 437 -28.42 6.92 8.43
CA LYS A 437 -29.61 6.66 7.60
C LYS A 437 -30.81 7.52 7.98
N GLN A 438 -30.98 7.83 9.26
CA GLN A 438 -32.04 8.74 9.71
C GLN A 438 -31.70 10.20 9.32
N TRP A 439 -30.47 10.63 9.48
CA TRP A 439 -29.99 11.97 9.07
C TRP A 439 -30.21 12.23 7.58
N ALA A 440 -30.04 11.22 6.74
CA ALA A 440 -30.33 11.33 5.30
C ALA A 440 -31.79 11.69 5.00
N LYS A 441 -32.74 11.23 5.85
CA LYS A 441 -34.17 11.53 5.70
C LYS A 441 -34.55 12.89 6.30
N GLU A 442 -33.76 13.44 7.18
CA GLU A 442 -34.04 14.66 7.94
C GLU A 442 -33.35 15.91 7.35
N GLY A 443 -32.63 15.80 6.22
CA GLY A 443 -31.88 16.92 5.63
C GLY A 443 -30.65 17.31 6.48
N LYS A 444 -30.15 16.42 7.32
CA LYS A 444 -29.02 16.72 8.20
C LYS A 444 -27.69 16.79 7.44
N PHE A 445 -27.57 16.12 6.30
CA PHE A 445 -26.39 16.17 5.46
C PHE A 445 -26.16 17.57 4.87
N GLU A 446 -27.24 18.23 4.45
CA GLU A 446 -27.20 19.63 3.97
C GLU A 446 -26.78 20.59 5.10
N ALA A 447 -27.27 20.34 6.33
CA ALA A 447 -26.84 21.11 7.49
C ALA A 447 -25.35 20.93 7.82
N LEU A 448 -24.80 19.70 7.66
CA LEU A 448 -23.36 19.44 7.82
C LEU A 448 -22.54 20.17 6.75
N ILE A 449 -22.99 20.18 5.50
CA ILE A 449 -22.34 20.97 4.42
C ILE A 449 -22.35 22.45 4.76
N GLN A 450 -23.50 22.99 5.21
CA GLN A 450 -23.58 24.40 5.61
C GLN A 450 -22.59 24.73 6.74
N GLU A 451 -22.63 23.95 7.82
CA GLU A 451 -21.82 24.18 9.03
C GLU A 451 -20.33 24.03 8.81
N TYR A 452 -19.92 22.91 8.13
CA TYR A 452 -18.50 22.51 8.07
C TYR A 452 -17.79 22.85 6.76
N LEU A 453 -18.49 23.13 5.66
CA LEU A 453 -17.88 23.47 4.39
C LEU A 453 -18.14 24.93 3.95
N LEU A 454 -19.35 25.45 4.15
CA LEU A 454 -19.71 26.82 3.74
C LEU A 454 -19.38 27.87 4.82
N ASP A 455 -19.83 27.67 6.04
CA ASP A 455 -19.68 28.62 7.15
C ASP A 455 -18.37 28.43 7.94
N ASN A 456 -17.63 27.37 7.67
CA ASN A 456 -16.42 27.03 8.40
C ASN A 456 -15.26 27.95 8.03
N THR A 457 -14.82 28.77 8.98
CA THR A 457 -13.65 29.64 8.84
C THR A 457 -12.33 28.88 9.06
N HIS A 458 -12.36 27.70 9.74
CA HIS A 458 -11.19 26.84 9.95
C HIS A 458 -10.90 26.04 8.67
N SER A 459 -10.47 26.78 7.67
CA SER A 459 -10.21 26.25 6.32
C SER A 459 -9.12 27.08 5.62
N HIS A 460 -8.50 26.49 4.61
CA HIS A 460 -7.60 27.21 3.72
C HIS A 460 -7.74 26.75 2.27
N ILE A 461 -7.37 27.61 1.34
CA ILE A 461 -7.13 27.29 -0.05
C ILE A 461 -5.62 27.19 -0.24
N LEU A 462 -5.15 26.07 -0.82
CA LEU A 462 -3.75 25.90 -1.18
C LEU A 462 -3.61 25.87 -2.70
N ILE A 463 -2.72 26.71 -3.20
CA ILE A 463 -2.23 26.71 -4.59
C ILE A 463 -0.82 26.12 -4.53
N LEU A 464 -0.63 24.92 -5.11
CA LEU A 464 0.65 24.25 -5.16
C LEU A 464 1.14 24.22 -6.62
N GLU A 465 2.12 25.08 -6.95
CA GLU A 465 2.60 25.31 -8.31
C GLU A 465 3.85 24.47 -8.64
N PRO A 466 4.00 23.97 -9.88
CA PRO A 466 5.19 23.24 -10.29
C PRO A 466 6.38 24.19 -10.49
N ASP A 467 7.59 23.80 -10.02
CA ASP A 467 8.83 24.52 -10.32
C ASP A 467 10.00 23.55 -10.56
N GLU A 468 10.62 23.66 -11.74
CA GLU A 468 11.77 22.84 -12.17
C GLU A 468 13.09 23.16 -11.44
N ASN A 469 13.15 24.30 -10.73
CA ASN A 469 14.37 24.73 -10.06
C ASN A 469 14.46 24.31 -8.60
N VAL A 470 13.40 23.75 -8.02
CA VAL A 470 13.34 23.40 -6.58
C VAL A 470 14.47 22.47 -6.19
N ILE A 471 14.59 21.31 -6.89
CA ILE A 471 15.60 20.32 -6.58
C ILE A 471 17.01 20.88 -6.79
N THR A 472 17.28 21.47 -7.94
CA THR A 472 18.60 22.02 -8.27
C THR A 472 19.03 23.09 -7.25
N LYS A 473 18.09 23.92 -6.81
CA LYS A 473 18.36 24.91 -5.76
C LYS A 473 18.63 24.27 -4.42
N GLN A 474 17.79 23.29 -3.99
CA GLN A 474 17.98 22.59 -2.73
C GLN A 474 19.32 21.82 -2.68
N GLU A 475 19.67 21.12 -3.76
CA GLU A 475 20.95 20.40 -3.87
C GLU A 475 22.14 21.38 -3.80
N LYS A 476 22.04 22.51 -4.49
CA LYS A 476 23.08 23.54 -4.45
C LYS A 476 23.20 24.16 -3.07
N ASP A 477 22.09 24.58 -2.47
CA ASP A 477 22.08 25.18 -1.14
C ASP A 477 22.65 24.21 -0.08
N LEU A 478 22.34 22.92 -0.20
CA LEU A 478 22.88 21.87 0.65
C LEU A 478 24.38 21.67 0.41
N ALA A 479 24.82 21.60 -0.84
CA ALA A 479 26.24 21.45 -1.20
C ALA A 479 27.06 22.65 -0.69
N ASP A 480 26.56 23.87 -0.87
CA ASP A 480 27.19 25.10 -0.38
C ASP A 480 27.24 25.11 1.17
N LYS A 481 26.16 24.73 1.86
CA LYS A 481 26.11 24.58 3.34
C LYS A 481 27.15 23.60 3.84
N LEU A 482 27.22 22.42 3.23
CA LEU A 482 28.17 21.36 3.61
C LEU A 482 29.62 21.72 3.27
N ALA A 483 29.89 22.38 2.14
CA ALA A 483 31.19 22.88 1.80
C ALA A 483 31.68 23.95 2.79
N GLN A 484 30.81 24.91 3.18
CA GLN A 484 31.11 25.91 4.21
C GLN A 484 31.36 25.24 5.57
N LYS A 485 30.54 24.25 5.94
CA LYS A 485 30.71 23.50 7.18
C LYS A 485 32.07 22.80 7.19
N LYS A 486 32.43 22.08 6.12
CA LYS A 486 33.71 21.40 5.98
C LYS A 486 34.88 22.38 6.07
N ALA A 487 34.79 23.54 5.39
CA ALA A 487 35.82 24.57 5.44
C ALA A 487 36.02 25.20 6.83
N SER A 488 34.97 25.19 7.67
CA SER A 488 35.03 25.67 9.07
C SER A 488 35.53 24.63 10.08
N MET A 489 35.70 23.37 9.68
CA MET A 489 36.15 22.28 10.56
C MET A 489 37.65 22.29 10.71
N SER A 490 38.13 21.89 11.88
CA SER A 490 39.54 21.56 12.07
C SER A 490 39.90 20.26 11.33
N LYS A 491 41.22 20.05 11.11
CA LYS A 491 41.71 18.79 10.53
C LYS A 491 41.30 17.59 11.42
N GLU A 492 41.36 17.77 12.72
CA GLU A 492 40.99 16.78 13.72
C GLU A 492 39.50 16.43 13.63
N ASP A 493 38.62 17.41 13.39
CA ASP A 493 37.17 17.15 13.20
C ASP A 493 36.91 16.32 11.94
N ILE A 494 37.58 16.64 10.83
CA ILE A 494 37.46 15.88 9.58
C ILE A 494 37.95 14.44 9.75
N GLU A 495 39.15 14.28 10.37
CA GLU A 495 39.73 12.95 10.64
C GLU A 495 38.81 12.15 11.56
N LYS A 496 38.15 12.78 12.53
CA LYS A 496 37.14 12.14 13.40
C LYS A 496 35.93 11.67 12.62
N ILE A 497 35.35 12.49 11.74
CA ILE A 497 34.20 12.08 10.92
C ILE A 497 34.57 10.90 10.01
N ILE A 498 35.76 10.90 9.41
CA ILE A 498 36.25 9.78 8.61
C ILE A 498 36.32 8.50 9.46
N ALA A 499 36.88 8.61 10.66
CA ALA A 499 36.99 7.47 11.58
C ALA A 499 35.63 6.97 12.03
N ASP A 500 34.68 7.87 12.36
CA ASP A 500 33.31 7.54 12.74
C ASP A 500 32.56 6.88 11.58
N THR A 501 32.70 7.37 10.33
CA THR A 501 32.14 6.77 9.13
C THR A 501 32.70 5.36 8.92
N GLN A 502 34.00 5.17 9.06
CA GLN A 502 34.61 3.84 8.94
C GLN A 502 34.14 2.87 10.01
N LYS A 503 34.10 3.33 11.26
CA LYS A 503 33.60 2.53 12.41
C LYS A 503 32.14 2.11 12.19
N LEU A 504 31.31 3.01 11.70
CA LEU A 504 29.90 2.70 11.37
C LEU A 504 29.81 1.63 10.28
N LYS A 505 30.56 1.80 9.18
CA LYS A 505 30.62 0.81 8.08
C LYS A 505 31.16 -0.55 8.54
N GLU A 506 32.13 -0.57 9.44
CA GLU A 506 32.63 -1.81 10.06
C GLU A 506 31.59 -2.47 10.95
N ARG A 507 30.89 -1.70 11.78
CA ARG A 507 29.75 -2.21 12.58
C ARG A 507 28.67 -2.79 11.70
N GLN A 508 28.27 -2.13 10.64
CA GLN A 508 27.24 -2.56 9.72
C GLN A 508 27.60 -3.89 9.01
N ARG A 509 28.89 -4.06 8.66
CA ARG A 509 29.41 -5.30 8.02
C ARG A 509 29.69 -6.43 8.99
N SER A 510 29.89 -6.14 10.26
CA SER A 510 30.21 -7.17 11.26
C SER A 510 29.06 -8.16 11.41
N VAL A 511 29.35 -9.41 11.68
CA VAL A 511 28.37 -10.43 12.04
C VAL A 511 28.05 -10.32 13.53
N ASP A 512 26.80 -10.53 13.94
CA ASP A 512 26.42 -10.62 15.33
C ASP A 512 27.05 -11.85 15.99
N LYS A 513 27.29 -11.77 17.29
CA LYS A 513 27.88 -12.89 18.03
C LYS A 513 26.91 -14.07 18.07
N PRO A 514 27.41 -15.31 17.89
CA PRO A 514 26.56 -16.49 17.94
C PRO A 514 25.70 -16.59 19.21
N GLU A 515 26.29 -16.24 20.38
CA GLU A 515 25.58 -16.23 21.66
C GLU A 515 24.44 -15.20 21.75
N ASP A 516 24.49 -14.12 20.96
CA ASP A 516 23.43 -13.11 20.89
C ASP A 516 22.33 -13.54 19.91
N LEU A 517 22.72 -14.15 18.77
CA LEU A 517 21.79 -14.75 17.83
C LEU A 517 20.99 -15.91 18.46
N GLU A 518 21.60 -16.69 19.35
CA GLU A 518 20.93 -17.77 20.07
C GLU A 518 19.82 -17.29 21.03
N LYS A 519 19.87 -16.03 21.48
CA LYS A 519 18.82 -15.44 22.33
C LYS A 519 17.52 -15.18 21.56
N ILE A 520 17.60 -14.95 20.24
CA ILE A 520 16.40 -14.77 19.43
C ILE A 520 15.61 -16.09 19.39
N PRO A 521 14.35 -16.07 19.84
CA PRO A 521 13.52 -17.27 19.85
C PRO A 521 13.24 -17.75 18.41
N LEU A 522 13.34 -19.03 18.18
CA LEU A 522 13.18 -19.63 16.86
C LEU A 522 12.16 -20.77 16.92
N LEU A 523 11.31 -20.84 15.91
CA LEU A 523 10.51 -22.03 15.61
C LEU A 523 11.39 -23.16 15.05
N LYS A 524 10.86 -24.38 15.08
CA LYS A 524 11.46 -25.56 14.47
C LYS A 524 10.67 -25.97 13.23
N ILE A 525 11.27 -26.75 12.35
CA ILE A 525 10.58 -27.30 11.15
C ILE A 525 9.34 -28.11 11.55
N GLU A 526 9.36 -28.78 12.74
CA GLU A 526 8.23 -29.50 13.27
C GLU A 526 7.04 -28.61 13.69
N ASP A 527 7.29 -27.33 13.95
CA ASP A 527 6.23 -26.33 14.26
C ASP A 527 5.46 -25.89 13.00
N ILE A 528 5.89 -26.32 11.79
CA ILE A 528 5.31 -25.95 10.51
C ILE A 528 4.41 -27.06 9.96
N THR A 529 3.25 -26.69 9.41
CA THR A 529 2.38 -27.60 8.68
C THR A 529 3.06 -28.04 7.38
N LYS A 530 3.29 -29.36 7.19
CA LYS A 530 3.95 -29.91 6.01
C LYS A 530 3.05 -29.93 4.76
N GLN A 531 1.75 -29.95 4.94
CA GLN A 531 0.77 -29.99 3.85
C GLN A 531 0.36 -28.60 3.39
N CYS A 532 0.28 -28.39 2.08
CA CYS A 532 -0.35 -27.22 1.50
C CYS A 532 -1.87 -27.25 1.71
N ASP A 533 -2.48 -26.08 1.90
CA ASP A 533 -3.93 -25.94 1.81
C ASP A 533 -4.40 -26.30 0.40
N LYS A 534 -5.42 -27.15 0.32
CA LYS A 534 -6.01 -27.55 -0.97
C LYS A 534 -6.83 -26.40 -1.57
N LEU A 535 -6.79 -26.33 -2.89
CA LEU A 535 -7.65 -25.42 -3.63
C LEU A 535 -9.11 -25.88 -3.53
N ILE A 536 -9.98 -24.98 -3.06
CA ILE A 536 -11.42 -25.25 -2.97
C ILE A 536 -12.03 -24.96 -4.33
N ILE A 537 -12.18 -25.99 -5.16
CA ILE A 537 -12.68 -25.87 -6.52
C ILE A 537 -13.53 -27.07 -6.91
N ALA A 538 -14.67 -26.82 -7.54
CA ALA A 538 -15.49 -27.81 -8.20
C ALA A 538 -15.92 -27.25 -9.56
N GLU A 539 -16.06 -28.14 -10.57
CA GLU A 539 -16.50 -27.76 -11.90
C GLU A 539 -17.99 -28.09 -12.08
N ASP A 540 -18.73 -27.13 -12.59
CA ASP A 540 -20.12 -27.29 -13.03
C ASP A 540 -20.25 -26.79 -14.50
N GLU A 541 -21.32 -27.17 -15.16
CA GLU A 541 -21.67 -26.70 -16.50
C GLU A 541 -23.09 -26.10 -16.47
N ILE A 542 -23.21 -24.81 -16.85
CA ILE A 542 -24.46 -24.08 -16.80
C ILE A 542 -24.65 -23.37 -18.15
N ALA A 543 -25.76 -23.65 -18.84
CA ALA A 543 -26.09 -23.07 -20.14
C ALA A 543 -24.92 -23.21 -21.16
N ASP A 544 -24.33 -24.40 -21.24
CA ASP A 544 -23.17 -24.73 -22.09
C ASP A 544 -21.91 -23.90 -21.81
N THR A 545 -21.75 -23.40 -20.57
CA THR A 545 -20.55 -22.70 -20.13
C THR A 545 -19.95 -23.35 -18.88
N LYS A 546 -18.63 -23.35 -18.78
CA LYS A 546 -17.92 -23.85 -17.62
C LYS A 546 -18.01 -22.87 -16.45
N VAL A 547 -18.34 -23.41 -15.27
CA VAL A 547 -18.44 -22.67 -14.02
C VAL A 547 -17.53 -23.32 -12.98
N LEU A 548 -16.62 -22.55 -12.40
CA LEU A 548 -15.81 -22.94 -11.26
C LEU A 548 -16.51 -22.49 -9.99
N ARG A 549 -16.77 -23.42 -9.08
CA ARG A 549 -17.43 -23.18 -7.81
C ARG A 549 -16.42 -23.31 -6.67
N HIS A 550 -16.42 -22.32 -5.79
CA HIS A 550 -15.59 -22.29 -4.59
C HIS A 550 -16.53 -22.22 -3.37
N ASP A 551 -16.75 -23.37 -2.72
CA ASP A 551 -17.61 -23.50 -1.54
C ASP A 551 -16.92 -22.95 -0.30
N ILE A 552 -16.90 -21.64 -0.13
CA ILE A 552 -16.25 -20.93 0.97
C ILE A 552 -17.33 -20.12 1.71
N ASP A 553 -17.28 -20.09 3.03
CA ASP A 553 -18.18 -19.23 3.80
C ASP A 553 -17.85 -17.75 3.56
N THR A 554 -18.84 -17.02 3.07
CA THR A 554 -18.71 -15.62 2.62
C THR A 554 -19.67 -14.67 3.35
N ASN A 555 -20.29 -15.13 4.41
CA ASN A 555 -21.29 -14.34 5.16
C ASN A 555 -22.35 -13.69 4.27
N GLY A 556 -22.90 -14.45 3.29
CA GLY A 556 -23.95 -13.99 2.39
C GLY A 556 -23.51 -13.08 1.25
N ILE A 557 -22.20 -12.92 1.04
CA ILE A 557 -21.65 -12.21 -0.12
C ILE A 557 -21.30 -13.23 -1.23
N CYS A 558 -21.59 -12.89 -2.47
CA CYS A 558 -21.09 -13.60 -3.65
C CYS A 558 -19.97 -12.81 -4.32
N TYR A 559 -18.84 -13.45 -4.54
CA TYR A 559 -17.77 -12.91 -5.40
C TYR A 559 -17.86 -13.60 -6.76
N LEU A 560 -18.23 -12.83 -7.77
CA LEU A 560 -18.39 -13.28 -9.15
C LEU A 560 -17.23 -12.80 -10.01
N ARG A 561 -16.62 -13.73 -10.75
CA ARG A 561 -15.67 -13.41 -11.82
C ARG A 561 -16.15 -14.06 -13.11
N MET A 562 -16.18 -13.29 -14.19
CA MET A 562 -16.43 -13.80 -15.54
C MET A 562 -15.20 -13.47 -16.40
N LEU A 563 -14.54 -14.50 -16.90
CA LEU A 563 -13.24 -14.41 -17.57
C LEU A 563 -13.44 -14.77 -19.05
N PHE A 564 -13.41 -13.76 -19.91
CA PHE A 564 -13.58 -13.91 -21.35
C PHE A 564 -12.21 -14.02 -22.02
N ASP A 565 -11.97 -15.08 -22.77
CA ASP A 565 -10.74 -15.26 -23.54
C ASP A 565 -10.67 -14.20 -24.66
N ILE A 566 -9.60 -13.44 -24.69
CA ILE A 566 -9.37 -12.35 -25.65
C ILE A 566 -8.17 -12.62 -26.57
N SER A 567 -7.74 -13.87 -26.68
CA SER A 567 -6.70 -14.29 -27.65
C SER A 567 -7.10 -14.11 -29.12
N ASN A 568 -8.36 -13.78 -29.37
CA ASN A 568 -8.91 -13.44 -30.68
C ASN A 568 -8.77 -11.95 -31.07
N ILE A 569 -8.32 -11.08 -30.14
CA ILE A 569 -8.14 -9.64 -30.40
C ILE A 569 -6.82 -9.40 -31.16
N ALA A 570 -6.89 -8.64 -32.23
CA ALA A 570 -5.76 -8.34 -33.09
C ALA A 570 -4.78 -7.34 -32.42
N TYR A 571 -3.50 -7.43 -32.79
CA TYR A 571 -2.42 -6.59 -32.23
C TYR A 571 -2.74 -5.09 -32.31
N GLU A 572 -3.29 -4.62 -33.42
CA GLU A 572 -3.66 -3.23 -33.64
C GLU A 572 -4.79 -2.71 -32.72
N ASP A 573 -5.59 -3.61 -32.14
CA ASP A 573 -6.73 -3.26 -31.30
C ASP A 573 -6.38 -3.30 -29.79
N ILE A 574 -5.18 -3.75 -29.39
CA ILE A 574 -4.81 -3.95 -27.99
C ILE A 574 -4.88 -2.64 -27.18
N ASN A 575 -4.39 -1.51 -27.70
CA ASN A 575 -4.50 -0.24 -27.01
C ASN A 575 -5.95 0.18 -26.77
N TYR A 576 -6.85 -0.11 -27.71
CA TYR A 576 -8.29 0.15 -27.54
C TYR A 576 -8.94 -0.83 -26.55
N LEU A 577 -8.39 -2.03 -26.39
CA LEU A 577 -8.84 -2.98 -25.38
C LEU A 577 -8.55 -2.44 -23.95
N PHE A 578 -7.34 -1.92 -23.71
CA PHE A 578 -7.02 -1.27 -22.44
C PHE A 578 -7.82 0.03 -22.23
N LEU A 579 -8.11 0.76 -23.29
CA LEU A 579 -9.01 1.91 -23.23
C LEU A 579 -10.46 1.50 -22.90
N LEU A 580 -10.92 0.36 -23.39
CA LEU A 580 -12.23 -0.19 -23.07
C LEU A 580 -12.32 -0.58 -21.59
N GLU A 581 -11.27 -1.16 -21.03
CA GLU A 581 -11.18 -1.47 -19.58
C GLU A 581 -11.51 -0.24 -18.73
N GLU A 582 -10.96 0.93 -19.10
CA GLU A 582 -11.14 2.18 -18.38
C GLU A 582 -12.54 2.81 -18.56
N PHE A 583 -13.20 2.56 -19.70
CA PHE A 583 -14.43 3.25 -20.05
C PHE A 583 -15.70 2.46 -19.83
N ILE A 584 -15.64 1.13 -19.92
CA ILE A 584 -16.82 0.27 -19.78
C ILE A 584 -17.41 0.34 -18.36
N GLY A 585 -18.73 0.52 -18.27
CA GLY A 585 -19.41 0.72 -16.98
C GLY A 585 -19.32 2.14 -16.42
N ARG A 586 -18.55 3.05 -17.07
CA ARG A 586 -18.41 4.47 -16.70
C ARG A 586 -19.03 5.43 -17.72
N THR A 587 -19.61 4.92 -18.78
CA THR A 587 -20.34 5.66 -19.82
C THR A 587 -21.83 5.41 -19.73
N ALA A 588 -22.65 6.22 -20.40
CA ALA A 588 -24.09 6.00 -20.49
C ALA A 588 -24.40 4.68 -21.18
N THR A 589 -25.58 4.16 -20.92
CA THR A 589 -26.16 3.02 -21.63
C THR A 589 -27.47 3.45 -22.32
N LYS A 590 -28.14 2.52 -22.96
CA LYS A 590 -29.46 2.79 -23.55
C LYS A 590 -30.50 3.27 -22.52
N ASN A 591 -30.46 2.73 -21.29
CA ASN A 591 -31.49 2.95 -20.28
C ASN A 591 -31.01 3.82 -19.10
N TYR A 592 -29.72 4.10 -18.98
CA TYR A 592 -29.12 4.87 -17.89
C TYR A 592 -28.19 5.97 -18.41
N THR A 593 -28.26 7.17 -17.81
CA THR A 593 -27.12 8.08 -17.87
C THR A 593 -25.95 7.46 -17.12
N TYR A 594 -24.71 7.97 -17.28
CA TYR A 594 -23.56 7.41 -16.54
C TYR A 594 -23.70 7.63 -15.03
N GLU A 595 -24.31 8.73 -14.58
CA GLU A 595 -24.61 9.01 -13.18
C GLU A 595 -25.62 8.02 -12.61
N ALA A 596 -26.74 7.80 -13.30
CA ALA A 596 -27.78 6.86 -12.88
C ALA A 596 -27.24 5.41 -12.83
N LEU A 597 -26.37 5.04 -13.79
CA LEU A 597 -25.70 3.75 -13.78
C LEU A 597 -24.80 3.59 -12.55
N ALA A 598 -23.99 4.59 -12.25
CA ALA A 598 -23.09 4.58 -11.08
C ALA A 598 -23.91 4.48 -9.78
N ASN A 599 -25.01 5.22 -9.66
CA ASN A 599 -25.90 5.11 -8.49
C ASN A 599 -26.51 3.71 -8.36
N ALA A 600 -26.98 3.12 -9.45
CA ALA A 600 -27.55 1.77 -9.44
C ALA A 600 -26.50 0.71 -9.05
N VAL A 601 -25.25 0.83 -9.54
CA VAL A 601 -24.14 -0.06 -9.16
C VAL A 601 -23.87 0.04 -7.65
N ASN A 602 -23.70 1.25 -7.12
CA ASN A 602 -23.41 1.47 -5.70
C ASN A 602 -24.60 1.10 -4.79
N LEU A 603 -25.83 1.20 -5.28
CA LEU A 603 -27.04 0.83 -4.55
C LEU A 603 -27.20 -0.69 -4.41
N HIS A 604 -26.79 -1.46 -5.41
CA HIS A 604 -27.10 -2.88 -5.49
C HIS A 604 -25.89 -3.81 -5.33
N THR A 605 -24.66 -3.27 -5.36
CA THR A 605 -23.44 -4.07 -5.31
C THR A 605 -22.43 -3.52 -4.28
N GLY A 606 -21.44 -4.33 -3.94
CA GLY A 606 -20.24 -3.87 -3.21
C GLY A 606 -19.16 -3.31 -4.14
N GLY A 607 -19.47 -3.20 -5.42
CA GLY A 607 -18.58 -2.74 -6.49
C GLY A 607 -18.44 -3.78 -7.60
N MET A 608 -18.20 -3.27 -8.79
CA MET A 608 -17.87 -4.08 -9.96
C MET A 608 -16.82 -3.36 -10.82
N ARG A 609 -16.01 -4.14 -11.53
CA ARG A 609 -15.00 -3.62 -12.43
C ARG A 609 -14.70 -4.58 -13.56
N PHE A 610 -14.17 -4.05 -14.64
CA PHE A 610 -13.56 -4.80 -15.73
C PHE A 610 -12.05 -4.64 -15.69
N ALA A 611 -11.29 -5.63 -16.15
CA ALA A 611 -9.84 -5.58 -16.21
C ALA A 611 -9.32 -6.51 -17.32
N VAL A 612 -8.24 -6.13 -17.97
CA VAL A 612 -7.42 -7.03 -18.76
C VAL A 612 -6.48 -7.78 -17.81
N ALA A 613 -6.37 -9.08 -17.94
CA ALA A 613 -5.48 -9.90 -17.14
C ALA A 613 -4.89 -11.03 -18.00
N THR A 614 -3.63 -11.37 -17.76
CA THR A 614 -2.97 -12.48 -18.43
C THR A 614 -2.59 -13.56 -17.40
N TYR A 615 -2.61 -14.80 -17.86
CA TYR A 615 -2.26 -15.96 -17.04
C TYR A 615 -1.15 -16.74 -17.74
N ASP A 616 -0.11 -17.11 -16.98
CA ASP A 616 0.93 -18.01 -17.46
C ASP A 616 0.36 -19.40 -17.67
N LYS A 617 0.93 -20.14 -18.60
CA LYS A 617 0.76 -21.58 -18.66
C LYS A 617 1.95 -22.26 -18.00
N GLU A 618 1.69 -23.09 -17.02
CA GLU A 618 2.74 -23.77 -16.27
C GLU A 618 3.67 -24.58 -17.20
N GLY A 619 4.98 -24.32 -17.08
CA GLY A 619 6.00 -25.01 -17.88
C GLY A 619 6.20 -24.50 -19.32
N ASP A 620 5.50 -23.47 -19.75
CA ASP A 620 5.62 -22.89 -21.11
C ASP A 620 5.82 -21.37 -21.09
N VAL A 621 7.05 -20.92 -21.29
CA VAL A 621 7.42 -19.48 -21.22
C VAL A 621 6.95 -18.65 -22.43
N ASP A 622 6.53 -19.31 -23.51
CA ASP A 622 6.09 -18.65 -24.73
C ASP A 622 4.56 -18.62 -24.88
N SER A 623 3.82 -19.31 -23.99
CA SER A 623 2.36 -19.33 -23.98
C SER A 623 1.79 -18.55 -22.81
N TYR A 624 0.69 -17.85 -23.09
CA TYR A 624 -0.10 -17.14 -22.07
C TYR A 624 -1.56 -17.10 -22.48
N MET A 625 -2.42 -16.80 -21.51
CA MET A 625 -3.87 -16.74 -21.72
C MET A 625 -4.39 -15.37 -21.32
N PRO A 626 -4.62 -14.47 -22.30
CA PRO A 626 -5.17 -13.15 -22.00
C PRO A 626 -6.68 -13.25 -21.78
N LYS A 627 -7.19 -12.56 -20.79
CA LYS A 627 -8.60 -12.53 -20.39
C LYS A 627 -9.08 -11.10 -20.20
N PHE A 628 -10.30 -10.82 -20.65
CA PHE A 628 -11.06 -9.66 -20.20
C PHE A 628 -11.93 -10.13 -19.02
N VAL A 629 -11.68 -9.59 -17.85
CA VAL A 629 -12.24 -10.10 -16.59
C VAL A 629 -13.25 -9.11 -16.04
N PHE A 630 -14.49 -9.53 -15.89
CA PHE A 630 -15.45 -8.86 -15.03
C PHE A 630 -15.34 -9.40 -13.61
N LYS A 631 -15.23 -8.51 -12.63
CA LYS A 631 -15.23 -8.84 -11.20
C LYS A 631 -16.35 -8.05 -10.51
N ALA A 632 -17.13 -8.72 -9.67
CA ALA A 632 -18.14 -8.07 -8.83
C ALA A 632 -18.25 -8.76 -7.47
N LYS A 633 -18.65 -7.99 -6.47
CA LYS A 633 -19.05 -8.48 -5.15
C LYS A 633 -20.44 -7.95 -4.83
N VAL A 634 -21.29 -8.81 -4.29
CA VAL A 634 -22.71 -8.50 -4.11
C VAL A 634 -23.31 -9.37 -3.02
N LEU A 635 -24.29 -8.85 -2.29
CA LEU A 635 -25.11 -9.70 -1.43
C LEU A 635 -25.90 -10.70 -2.29
N VAL A 636 -25.95 -11.96 -1.85
CA VAL A 636 -26.62 -13.04 -2.60
C VAL A 636 -28.07 -12.70 -3.02
N ASP A 637 -28.79 -12.00 -2.15
CA ASP A 637 -30.17 -11.58 -2.43
C ASP A 637 -30.28 -10.45 -3.48
N LYS A 638 -29.15 -9.77 -3.78
CA LYS A 638 -29.04 -8.72 -4.79
C LYS A 638 -28.42 -9.20 -6.13
N MET A 639 -28.15 -10.50 -6.25
CA MET A 639 -27.62 -11.08 -7.50
C MET A 639 -28.47 -10.76 -8.74
N PRO A 640 -29.83 -10.81 -8.70
CA PRO A 640 -30.64 -10.49 -9.87
C PRO A 640 -30.43 -9.05 -10.37
N GLU A 641 -30.24 -8.09 -9.46
CA GLU A 641 -29.96 -6.69 -9.80
C GLU A 641 -28.60 -6.53 -10.45
N LEU A 642 -27.54 -7.17 -9.88
CA LEU A 642 -26.21 -7.20 -10.50
C LEU A 642 -26.27 -7.71 -11.93
N ILE A 643 -26.97 -8.83 -12.16
CA ILE A 643 -27.04 -9.43 -13.49
C ILE A 643 -27.77 -8.53 -14.50
N LYS A 644 -28.83 -7.82 -14.08
CA LYS A 644 -29.50 -6.82 -14.94
C LYS A 644 -28.56 -5.67 -15.32
N LEU A 645 -27.80 -5.15 -14.33
CA LEU A 645 -26.82 -4.10 -14.59
C LEU A 645 -25.72 -4.57 -15.52
N LEU A 646 -25.21 -5.80 -15.33
CA LEU A 646 -24.19 -6.38 -16.19
C LEU A 646 -24.71 -6.58 -17.62
N GLN A 647 -25.95 -7.07 -17.80
CA GLN A 647 -26.57 -7.17 -19.13
C GLN A 647 -26.69 -5.80 -19.81
N GLU A 648 -27.11 -4.78 -19.05
CA GLU A 648 -27.21 -3.41 -19.57
C GLU A 648 -25.85 -2.88 -20.04
N ILE A 649 -24.79 -3.10 -19.25
CA ILE A 649 -23.44 -2.68 -19.60
C ILE A 649 -22.91 -3.44 -20.83
N ILE A 650 -23.05 -4.77 -20.86
CA ILE A 650 -22.54 -5.57 -21.96
C ILE A 650 -23.23 -5.25 -23.30
N PHE A 651 -24.55 -5.11 -23.30
CA PHE A 651 -25.32 -5.05 -24.55
C PHE A 651 -25.74 -3.62 -24.95
N ASN A 652 -25.71 -2.68 -24.02
CA ASN A 652 -26.32 -1.36 -24.22
C ASN A 652 -25.38 -0.19 -23.92
N SER A 653 -24.09 -0.40 -23.59
CA SER A 653 -23.13 0.70 -23.39
C SER A 653 -23.01 1.60 -24.61
N SER A 654 -22.96 2.91 -24.38
CA SER A 654 -22.84 3.93 -25.41
C SER A 654 -21.54 4.73 -25.22
N PHE A 655 -20.66 4.65 -26.19
CA PHE A 655 -19.39 5.39 -26.22
C PHE A 655 -19.45 6.61 -27.14
N THR A 656 -20.62 7.24 -27.31
CA THR A 656 -20.86 8.30 -28.31
C THR A 656 -20.67 9.72 -27.77
N SER A 657 -20.65 9.93 -26.43
CA SER A 657 -20.43 11.25 -25.84
C SER A 657 -18.94 11.61 -25.90
N LYS A 658 -18.57 12.54 -26.81
CA LYS A 658 -17.20 13.06 -26.92
C LYS A 658 -16.71 13.70 -25.62
N GLU A 659 -17.59 14.47 -24.96
CA GLU A 659 -17.28 15.13 -23.70
C GLU A 659 -16.90 14.09 -22.64
N ARG A 660 -17.76 13.11 -22.40
CA ARG A 660 -17.52 12.07 -21.39
C ARG A 660 -16.27 11.22 -21.67
N ILE A 661 -16.05 10.83 -22.94
CA ILE A 661 -14.86 10.07 -23.34
C ILE A 661 -13.57 10.88 -23.11
N LYS A 662 -13.60 12.18 -23.41
CA LYS A 662 -12.47 13.07 -23.18
C LYS A 662 -12.16 13.20 -21.69
N ASP A 663 -13.20 13.39 -20.86
CA ASP A 663 -13.06 13.49 -19.41
C ASP A 663 -12.43 12.21 -18.82
N LEU A 664 -12.93 11.03 -19.23
CA LEU A 664 -12.38 9.74 -18.78
C LEU A 664 -10.91 9.56 -19.21
N ALA A 665 -10.57 9.95 -20.44
CA ALA A 665 -9.20 9.87 -20.92
C ALA A 665 -8.25 10.83 -20.18
N MET A 666 -8.72 12.03 -19.80
CA MET A 666 -7.94 12.98 -18.98
C MET A 666 -7.71 12.43 -17.56
N GLN A 667 -8.74 11.84 -16.94
CA GLN A 667 -8.61 11.19 -15.64
C GLN A 667 -7.61 10.04 -15.69
N CYS A 668 -7.76 9.13 -16.68
CA CYS A 668 -6.85 8.01 -16.86
C CYS A 668 -5.38 8.47 -17.00
N ARG A 669 -5.12 9.54 -17.77
CA ARG A 669 -3.78 10.13 -17.87
C ARG A 669 -3.29 10.64 -16.52
N SER A 670 -4.11 11.37 -15.77
CA SER A 670 -3.76 11.93 -14.46
C SER A 670 -3.42 10.83 -13.44
N ASP A 671 -4.25 9.79 -13.38
CA ASP A 671 -4.03 8.62 -12.51
C ASP A 671 -2.70 7.93 -12.81
N PHE A 672 -2.38 7.81 -14.11
CA PHE A 672 -1.12 7.21 -14.54
C PHE A 672 0.09 8.07 -14.15
N GLU A 673 0.04 9.39 -14.37
CA GLU A 673 1.10 10.33 -13.97
C GLU A 673 1.39 10.27 -12.46
N MET A 674 0.35 10.19 -11.62
CA MET A 674 0.52 10.01 -10.18
C MET A 674 1.12 8.63 -9.83
N SER A 675 0.72 7.56 -10.53
CA SER A 675 1.19 6.21 -10.27
C SER A 675 2.68 6.02 -10.59
N ILE A 676 3.20 6.67 -11.63
CA ILE A 676 4.63 6.62 -12.02
C ILE A 676 5.53 7.02 -10.85
N LEU A 677 5.21 8.11 -10.15
CA LEU A 677 6.02 8.58 -9.02
C LEU A 677 5.83 7.74 -7.76
N ARG A 678 4.61 7.27 -7.50
CA ARG A 678 4.28 6.46 -6.31
C ARG A 678 4.84 5.04 -6.40
N SER A 679 4.76 4.42 -7.57
CA SER A 679 5.05 3.01 -7.81
C SER A 679 6.15 2.78 -8.85
N GLY A 680 7.12 3.68 -8.94
CA GLY A 680 8.19 3.62 -9.95
C GLY A 680 8.98 2.31 -9.96
N HIS A 681 9.12 1.63 -8.82
CA HIS A 681 9.73 0.30 -8.75
C HIS A 681 8.93 -0.74 -9.54
N GLN A 682 7.60 -0.71 -9.48
CA GLN A 682 6.77 -1.65 -10.25
C GLN A 682 6.91 -1.38 -11.75
N LEU A 683 6.85 -0.11 -12.15
CA LEU A 683 6.99 0.31 -13.54
C LEU A 683 8.28 -0.21 -14.18
N VAL A 684 9.44 -0.04 -13.51
CA VAL A 684 10.72 -0.51 -14.08
C VAL A 684 10.82 -2.02 -14.14
N LEU A 685 10.13 -2.74 -13.25
CA LEU A 685 10.05 -4.21 -13.30
C LEU A 685 9.18 -4.69 -14.45
N ASP A 686 8.01 -4.08 -14.65
CA ASP A 686 7.09 -4.46 -15.73
C ASP A 686 7.72 -4.19 -17.10
N GLU A 687 8.41 -3.03 -17.26
CA GLU A 687 9.20 -2.73 -18.46
C GLU A 687 10.35 -3.73 -18.67
N LEU A 688 11.09 -4.08 -17.60
CA LEU A 688 12.18 -5.05 -17.68
C LEU A 688 11.69 -6.44 -18.07
N MET A 689 10.63 -6.94 -17.43
CA MET A 689 10.09 -8.28 -17.70
C MET A 689 9.52 -8.39 -19.12
N ALA A 690 8.96 -7.30 -19.66
CA ALA A 690 8.48 -7.22 -21.03
C ALA A 690 9.58 -7.47 -22.09
N TYR A 691 10.87 -7.47 -21.72
CA TYR A 691 11.95 -7.86 -22.61
C TYR A 691 12.00 -9.38 -22.89
N PHE A 692 11.49 -10.21 -21.96
CA PHE A 692 11.82 -11.64 -21.89
C PHE A 692 10.68 -12.58 -22.31
N THR A 693 9.41 -12.23 -22.04
CA THR A 693 8.29 -13.14 -22.30
C THR A 693 7.14 -12.43 -23.04
N PRO A 694 6.38 -13.18 -23.86
CA PRO A 694 5.25 -12.60 -24.59
C PRO A 694 4.12 -12.15 -23.65
N LYS A 695 3.93 -12.84 -22.52
CA LYS A 695 2.97 -12.45 -21.47
C LYS A 695 3.27 -11.06 -20.93
N GLU A 696 4.48 -10.85 -20.43
CA GLU A 696 4.88 -9.57 -19.82
C GLU A 696 4.88 -8.45 -20.89
N ARG A 697 5.21 -8.79 -22.16
CA ARG A 697 5.08 -7.86 -23.28
C ARG A 697 3.62 -7.47 -23.55
N TYR A 698 2.68 -8.38 -23.36
CA TYR A 698 1.26 -8.10 -23.48
C TYR A 698 0.77 -7.21 -22.33
N ASP A 699 1.12 -7.53 -21.09
CA ASP A 699 0.76 -6.73 -19.92
C ASP A 699 1.31 -5.29 -20.02
N ASN A 700 2.53 -5.14 -20.52
CA ASN A 700 3.18 -3.83 -20.75
C ASN A 700 2.45 -2.91 -21.76
N PHE A 701 1.45 -3.40 -22.51
CA PHE A 701 0.54 -2.51 -23.26
C PHE A 701 -0.35 -1.68 -22.31
N GLY A 702 -0.58 -2.10 -21.08
CA GLY A 702 -1.30 -1.35 -20.04
C GLY A 702 -0.44 -0.33 -19.28
N ASP A 703 0.89 -0.27 -19.53
CA ASP A 703 1.85 0.55 -18.81
C ASP A 703 2.26 1.82 -19.60
N LEU A 704 3.57 2.11 -19.70
CA LEU A 704 4.09 3.30 -20.38
C LEU A 704 3.63 3.43 -21.86
N LYS A 705 3.38 2.31 -22.53
CA LYS A 705 2.82 2.33 -23.89
C LYS A 705 1.39 2.86 -23.88
N PHE A 706 0.59 2.44 -22.91
CA PHE A 706 -0.76 2.97 -22.74
C PHE A 706 -0.75 4.45 -22.38
N TYR A 707 0.17 4.87 -21.49
CA TYR A 707 0.35 6.29 -21.19
C TYR A 707 0.69 7.11 -22.44
N ALA A 708 1.61 6.63 -23.26
CA ALA A 708 1.94 7.27 -24.54
C ALA A 708 0.72 7.29 -25.49
N PHE A 709 -0.05 6.20 -25.55
CA PHE A 709 -1.27 6.11 -26.33
C PHE A 709 -2.33 7.10 -25.87
N ILE A 710 -2.59 7.23 -24.56
CA ILE A 710 -3.55 8.19 -23.99
C ILE A 710 -3.14 9.64 -24.27
N LYS A 711 -1.84 9.97 -24.20
CA LYS A 711 -1.34 11.31 -24.59
C LYS A 711 -1.66 11.60 -26.06
N ASN A 712 -1.40 10.66 -26.96
CA ASN A 712 -1.69 10.80 -28.38
C ASN A 712 -3.20 10.86 -28.66
N PHE A 713 -4.01 10.04 -27.96
CA PHE A 713 -5.46 10.04 -28.01
C PHE A 713 -6.05 11.40 -27.65
N LEU A 714 -5.54 12.04 -26.62
CA LEU A 714 -5.98 13.38 -26.22
C LEU A 714 -5.49 14.49 -27.17
N ASN A 715 -4.30 14.35 -27.74
CA ASN A 715 -3.72 15.35 -28.65
C ASN A 715 -4.44 15.39 -30.01
N ASP A 716 -4.89 14.25 -30.52
CA ASP A 716 -5.64 14.11 -31.79
C ASP A 716 -7.04 13.53 -31.56
N PHE A 717 -7.72 14.09 -30.55
CA PHE A 717 -8.93 13.52 -29.99
C PHE A 717 -10.02 13.22 -30.99
N ASP A 718 -10.33 14.12 -31.93
CA ASP A 718 -11.43 13.92 -32.88
C ASP A 718 -11.19 12.75 -33.84
N ASN A 719 -9.95 12.54 -34.27
CA ASN A 719 -9.57 11.44 -35.13
C ASN A 719 -9.51 10.11 -34.34
N GLU A 720 -8.87 10.12 -33.20
CA GLU A 720 -8.74 8.94 -32.33
C GLU A 720 -10.09 8.49 -31.75
N PHE A 721 -11.01 9.41 -31.46
CA PHE A 721 -12.38 9.09 -31.06
C PHE A 721 -13.12 8.23 -32.11
N ASN A 722 -13.00 8.58 -33.40
CA ASN A 722 -13.62 7.80 -34.49
C ASN A 722 -12.98 6.41 -34.62
N LYS A 723 -11.65 6.32 -34.47
CA LYS A 723 -10.94 5.02 -34.48
C LYS A 723 -11.37 4.16 -33.28
N MET A 724 -11.46 4.74 -32.09
CA MET A 724 -11.96 4.08 -30.88
C MET A 724 -13.36 3.49 -31.10
N GLN A 725 -14.29 4.27 -31.64
CA GLN A 725 -15.65 3.77 -31.93
C GLN A 725 -15.65 2.56 -32.86
N THR A 726 -14.83 2.62 -33.92
CA THR A 726 -14.68 1.51 -34.86
C THR A 726 -14.08 0.27 -34.17
N ALA A 727 -13.03 0.47 -33.34
CA ALA A 727 -12.39 -0.60 -32.59
C ALA A 727 -13.37 -1.24 -31.59
N PHE A 728 -14.09 -0.42 -30.80
CA PHE A 728 -15.06 -0.93 -29.82
C PHE A 728 -16.20 -1.72 -30.48
N ALA A 729 -16.74 -1.23 -31.59
CA ALA A 729 -17.77 -1.96 -32.36
C ALA A 729 -17.27 -3.33 -32.84
N LYS A 730 -15.97 -3.46 -33.15
CA LYS A 730 -15.31 -4.71 -33.55
C LYS A 730 -15.06 -5.64 -32.37
N ILE A 731 -14.45 -5.13 -31.26
CA ILE A 731 -13.95 -5.99 -30.17
C ILE A 731 -15.03 -6.41 -29.17
N LEU A 732 -16.04 -5.58 -28.88
CA LEU A 732 -17.08 -5.90 -27.89
C LEU A 732 -17.79 -7.26 -28.15
N PRO A 733 -18.29 -7.57 -29.36
CA PRO A 733 -18.91 -8.87 -29.63
C PRO A 733 -17.91 -10.03 -29.59
N MET A 734 -16.63 -9.77 -29.84
CA MET A 734 -15.57 -10.77 -29.75
C MET A 734 -15.23 -11.11 -28.30
N ILE A 735 -15.33 -10.15 -27.39
CA ILE A 735 -15.08 -10.33 -25.95
C ILE A 735 -16.28 -11.04 -25.30
N PHE A 736 -17.47 -10.40 -25.33
CA PHE A 736 -18.64 -10.86 -24.58
C PHE A 736 -19.36 -11.98 -25.31
N ASN A 737 -18.74 -13.15 -25.31
CA ASN A 737 -19.14 -14.32 -26.04
C ASN A 737 -19.08 -15.56 -25.15
N LYS A 738 -20.10 -16.40 -25.21
CA LYS A 738 -20.21 -17.64 -24.45
C LYS A 738 -19.06 -18.62 -24.72
N ALA A 739 -18.62 -18.73 -25.97
CA ALA A 739 -17.52 -19.59 -26.37
C ALA A 739 -16.18 -19.24 -25.71
N ASN A 740 -16.03 -17.99 -25.26
CA ASN A 740 -14.81 -17.48 -24.62
C ASN A 740 -14.87 -17.49 -23.08
N LEU A 741 -16.03 -17.86 -22.49
CA LEU A 741 -16.32 -17.58 -21.08
C LEU A 741 -15.94 -18.74 -20.16
N LEU A 742 -15.22 -18.39 -19.10
CA LEU A 742 -15.09 -19.14 -17.86
C LEU A 742 -15.69 -18.32 -16.72
N THR A 743 -16.64 -18.88 -15.96
CA THR A 743 -17.23 -18.21 -14.79
C THR A 743 -16.64 -18.78 -13.51
N SER A 744 -16.27 -17.94 -12.55
CA SER A 744 -15.79 -18.34 -11.22
C SER A 744 -16.67 -17.71 -10.14
N ILE A 745 -17.19 -18.52 -9.21
CA ILE A 745 -18.14 -18.13 -8.17
C ILE A 745 -17.62 -18.57 -6.81
N THR A 746 -17.35 -17.60 -5.93
CA THR A 746 -17.04 -17.85 -4.53
C THR A 746 -18.22 -17.48 -3.67
N VAL A 747 -18.83 -18.46 -3.00
CA VAL A 747 -20.02 -18.28 -2.19
C VAL A 747 -20.20 -19.47 -1.23
N SER A 748 -20.92 -19.25 -0.13
CA SER A 748 -21.32 -20.34 0.76
C SER A 748 -22.14 -21.39 0.00
N LYS A 749 -21.88 -22.67 0.25
CA LYS A 749 -22.51 -23.82 -0.43
C LYS A 749 -24.04 -23.74 -0.47
N ASN A 750 -24.64 -23.25 0.59
CA ASN A 750 -26.11 -23.15 0.71
C ASN A 750 -26.71 -22.09 -0.24
N ASP A 751 -25.92 -21.06 -0.59
CA ASP A 751 -26.38 -19.94 -1.43
C ASP A 751 -26.09 -20.15 -2.92
N TYR A 752 -25.27 -21.13 -3.28
CA TYR A 752 -24.86 -21.38 -4.65
C TYR A 752 -26.03 -21.54 -5.63
N LYS A 753 -27.11 -22.27 -5.23
CA LYS A 753 -28.27 -22.45 -6.09
C LYS A 753 -28.98 -21.13 -6.42
N LYS A 754 -29.07 -20.19 -5.47
CA LYS A 754 -29.65 -18.85 -5.69
C LYS A 754 -28.82 -18.07 -6.71
N VAL A 755 -27.48 -18.10 -6.55
CA VAL A 755 -26.55 -17.44 -7.44
C VAL A 755 -26.65 -17.96 -8.87
N ILE A 756 -26.65 -19.29 -9.06
CA ILE A 756 -26.82 -19.90 -10.39
C ILE A 756 -28.16 -19.54 -11.03
N SER A 757 -29.25 -19.56 -10.27
CA SER A 757 -30.57 -19.15 -10.79
C SER A 757 -30.57 -17.70 -11.29
N ALA A 758 -29.81 -16.81 -10.65
CA ALA A 758 -29.70 -15.41 -11.04
C ALA A 758 -28.79 -15.21 -12.28
N ILE A 759 -27.69 -15.97 -12.40
CA ILE A 759 -26.71 -15.83 -13.50
C ILE A 759 -27.21 -16.45 -14.81
N LYS A 760 -27.97 -17.56 -14.71
CA LYS A 760 -28.40 -18.35 -15.87
C LYS A 760 -29.02 -17.52 -17.00
N PRO A 761 -29.92 -16.55 -16.76
CA PRO A 761 -30.50 -15.71 -17.83
C PRO A 761 -29.45 -14.92 -18.64
N LEU A 762 -28.35 -14.47 -18.01
CA LEU A 762 -27.25 -13.81 -18.72
C LEU A 762 -26.52 -14.81 -19.61
N LEU A 763 -26.18 -16.00 -19.09
CA LEU A 763 -25.46 -17.02 -19.83
C LEU A 763 -26.26 -17.52 -21.07
N GLU A 764 -27.59 -17.51 -20.99
CA GLU A 764 -28.47 -17.92 -22.10
C GLU A 764 -28.53 -16.90 -23.23
N VAL A 765 -28.38 -15.61 -22.96
CA VAL A 765 -28.46 -14.53 -23.94
C VAL A 765 -27.13 -14.12 -24.57
N LEU A 766 -26.00 -14.53 -23.98
CA LEU A 766 -24.69 -14.28 -24.57
C LEU A 766 -24.56 -14.95 -25.95
N PRO A 767 -23.99 -14.24 -26.95
CA PRO A 767 -23.65 -14.85 -28.24
C PRO A 767 -22.77 -16.10 -28.08
N ASN A 768 -22.85 -17.03 -29.04
CA ASN A 768 -22.03 -18.24 -29.05
C ASN A 768 -21.30 -18.37 -30.39
N GLU A 769 -20.42 -17.42 -30.65
CA GLU A 769 -19.64 -17.35 -31.88
C GLU A 769 -18.18 -17.66 -31.59
N THR A 770 -17.50 -18.31 -32.54
CA THR A 770 -16.08 -18.65 -32.40
C THR A 770 -15.27 -17.75 -33.33
N TYR A 771 -14.28 -17.06 -32.77
CA TYR A 771 -13.34 -16.21 -33.48
C TYR A 771 -11.95 -16.86 -33.50
N PRO A 772 -11.18 -16.73 -34.60
CA PRO A 772 -9.84 -17.30 -34.67
C PRO A 772 -8.90 -16.56 -33.72
N LYS A 773 -8.00 -17.31 -33.07
CA LYS A 773 -6.92 -16.73 -32.29
C LYS A 773 -6.00 -15.89 -33.16
N GLN A 774 -5.48 -14.83 -32.61
CA GLN A 774 -4.52 -13.93 -33.24
C GLN A 774 -3.13 -14.14 -32.63
N GLU A 775 -2.11 -14.08 -33.49
CA GLU A 775 -0.73 -14.09 -33.00
C GLU A 775 -0.27 -12.66 -32.69
N ILE A 776 0.21 -12.47 -31.48
CA ILE A 776 0.84 -11.21 -31.08
C ILE A 776 2.34 -11.34 -31.30
N PRO A 777 2.96 -10.52 -32.17
CA PRO A 777 4.37 -10.61 -32.44
C PRO A 777 5.21 -10.38 -31.19
N PHE A 778 6.11 -11.29 -30.90
CA PHE A 778 7.06 -11.20 -29.79
C PHE A 778 8.46 -11.60 -30.24
N ALA A 779 9.44 -10.82 -29.79
CA ALA A 779 10.86 -11.17 -29.85
C ALA A 779 11.52 -10.70 -28.56
N VAL A 780 12.45 -11.51 -28.04
CA VAL A 780 13.27 -11.12 -26.90
C VAL A 780 14.13 -9.92 -27.29
N GLU A 781 14.00 -8.82 -26.59
CA GLU A 781 14.70 -7.57 -26.86
C GLU A 781 15.14 -6.89 -25.57
N LYS A 782 16.45 -6.74 -25.39
CA LYS A 782 17.03 -6.00 -24.24
C LYS A 782 17.13 -4.52 -24.62
N LYS A 783 16.23 -3.70 -24.08
CA LYS A 783 16.18 -2.28 -24.43
C LYS A 783 17.13 -1.43 -23.59
N ASN A 784 17.35 -1.81 -22.33
CA ASN A 784 18.19 -1.08 -21.35
C ASN A 784 17.79 0.40 -21.31
N GLU A 785 16.64 0.66 -20.70
CA GLU A 785 15.98 1.98 -20.68
C GLU A 785 16.25 2.70 -19.36
N GLY A 786 16.55 4.00 -19.46
CA GLY A 786 16.58 4.94 -18.34
C GLY A 786 15.44 5.94 -18.45
N PHE A 787 14.62 6.05 -17.42
CA PHE A 787 13.51 6.99 -17.33
C PHE A 787 13.83 8.09 -16.34
N ILE A 788 13.66 9.35 -16.78
CA ILE A 788 13.89 10.52 -15.95
C ILE A 788 12.57 11.09 -15.46
N THR A 789 12.52 11.37 -14.16
CA THR A 789 11.44 12.08 -13.47
C THR A 789 12.01 13.14 -12.50
N SER A 790 11.11 13.83 -11.77
CA SER A 790 11.48 14.73 -10.66
C SER A 790 11.94 14.01 -9.37
N SER A 791 12.00 12.67 -9.37
CA SER A 791 12.40 11.91 -8.18
C SER A 791 13.83 12.24 -7.73
N GLN A 792 14.06 12.35 -6.43
CA GLN A 792 15.40 12.48 -5.84
C GLN A 792 16.06 11.14 -5.52
N VAL A 793 15.32 10.05 -5.74
CA VAL A 793 15.75 8.67 -5.51
C VAL A 793 15.57 7.85 -6.79
N GLN A 794 16.23 6.70 -6.85
CA GLN A 794 16.19 5.80 -8.00
C GLN A 794 15.38 4.54 -7.68
N TYR A 795 14.86 3.92 -8.74
CA TYR A 795 14.30 2.59 -8.78
C TYR A 795 15.10 1.81 -9.82
N VAL A 796 15.93 0.88 -9.35
CA VAL A 796 16.93 0.19 -10.20
C VAL A 796 16.54 -1.27 -10.36
N ALA A 797 16.26 -1.70 -11.59
CA ALA A 797 15.91 -3.08 -11.91
C ALA A 797 16.93 -3.73 -12.85
N LYS A 798 17.31 -4.99 -12.56
CA LYS A 798 18.17 -5.84 -13.41
C LYS A 798 17.69 -7.27 -13.36
N GLY A 799 17.64 -7.98 -14.52
CA GLY A 799 17.16 -9.34 -14.55
C GLY A 799 17.34 -10.08 -15.87
N ALA A 800 16.78 -11.30 -15.92
CA ALA A 800 16.78 -12.15 -17.10
C ALA A 800 15.68 -13.21 -16.99
N ASN A 801 15.46 -13.99 -18.05
CA ASN A 801 14.65 -15.20 -17.97
C ASN A 801 15.57 -16.44 -17.93
N PHE A 802 15.63 -17.10 -16.78
CA PHE A 802 16.55 -18.23 -16.58
C PHE A 802 16.11 -19.51 -17.33
N ILE A 803 14.83 -19.68 -17.66
CA ILE A 803 14.37 -20.82 -18.47
C ILE A 803 14.94 -20.70 -19.91
N ARG A 804 14.96 -19.48 -20.47
CA ARG A 804 15.60 -19.23 -21.77
C ARG A 804 17.11 -19.47 -21.77
N LEU A 805 17.75 -19.42 -20.61
CA LEU A 805 19.16 -19.75 -20.42
C LEU A 805 19.40 -21.25 -20.12
N GLY A 806 18.33 -22.08 -20.15
CA GLY A 806 18.40 -23.52 -19.98
C GLY A 806 18.28 -24.02 -18.54
N TYR A 807 17.94 -23.16 -17.59
CA TYR A 807 17.71 -23.53 -16.18
C TYR A 807 16.24 -23.86 -15.92
N LYS A 808 15.98 -24.57 -14.81
CA LYS A 808 14.63 -24.94 -14.39
C LYS A 808 14.29 -24.30 -13.04
N TYR A 809 13.01 -24.03 -12.84
CA TYR A 809 12.48 -23.58 -11.55
C TYR A 809 12.57 -24.70 -10.50
N THR A 810 12.94 -24.34 -9.25
CA THR A 810 12.91 -25.21 -8.07
C THR A 810 12.43 -24.45 -6.84
N GLY A 811 11.88 -25.15 -5.85
CA GLY A 811 11.46 -24.54 -4.57
C GLY A 811 12.60 -23.88 -3.79
N ALA A 812 13.85 -24.34 -3.97
CA ALA A 812 15.03 -23.73 -3.37
C ALA A 812 15.23 -22.26 -3.77
N MET A 813 14.74 -21.85 -4.95
CA MET A 813 14.76 -20.44 -5.39
C MET A 813 13.93 -19.53 -4.47
N LYS A 814 12.85 -20.04 -3.87
CA LYS A 814 12.06 -19.28 -2.89
C LYS A 814 12.82 -19.06 -1.57
N VAL A 815 13.59 -20.06 -1.15
CA VAL A 815 14.48 -19.91 0.01
C VAL A 815 15.60 -18.91 -0.32
N LEU A 816 16.14 -18.97 -1.55
CA LEU A 816 17.13 -18.01 -2.03
C LEU A 816 16.59 -16.56 -2.04
N GLU A 817 15.31 -16.32 -2.43
CA GLU A 817 14.69 -15.00 -2.31
C GLU A 817 14.79 -14.45 -0.88
N THR A 818 14.49 -15.28 0.11
CA THR A 818 14.55 -14.91 1.54
C THR A 818 15.99 -14.61 1.98
N ILE A 819 16.94 -15.48 1.63
CA ILE A 819 18.36 -15.28 1.93
C ILE A 819 18.87 -13.97 1.33
N MET A 820 18.65 -13.80 0.04
CA MET A 820 19.13 -12.62 -0.69
C MET A 820 18.57 -11.33 -0.13
N ARG A 821 17.26 -11.30 0.12
CA ARG A 821 16.56 -10.13 0.63
C ARG A 821 17.11 -9.67 1.96
N TYR A 822 17.34 -10.57 2.92
CA TYR A 822 17.63 -10.23 4.31
C TYR A 822 19.11 -10.34 4.70
N GLU A 823 19.93 -11.02 3.91
CA GLU A 823 21.39 -11.08 4.16
C GLU A 823 22.16 -10.14 3.24
N TYR A 824 22.04 -10.33 1.93
CA TYR A 824 22.90 -9.68 0.97
C TYR A 824 22.39 -8.31 0.55
N LEU A 825 21.14 -8.21 0.10
CA LEU A 825 20.56 -6.97 -0.39
C LEU A 825 20.29 -6.00 0.76
N TRP A 826 19.78 -6.49 1.88
CA TRP A 826 19.56 -5.68 3.07
C TRP A 826 20.84 -4.99 3.52
N THR A 827 21.91 -5.75 3.68
CA THR A 827 23.20 -5.21 4.13
C THR A 827 23.80 -4.24 3.12
N ASN A 828 23.86 -4.60 1.82
CA ASN A 828 24.61 -3.84 0.84
C ASN A 828 23.85 -2.65 0.24
N ILE A 829 22.52 -2.76 0.07
CA ILE A 829 21.71 -1.74 -0.60
C ILE A 829 20.96 -0.87 0.42
N ARG A 830 20.37 -1.47 1.50
CA ARG A 830 19.69 -0.68 2.51
C ARG A 830 20.66 -0.11 3.55
N VAL A 831 21.35 -0.97 4.31
CA VAL A 831 22.17 -0.54 5.46
C VAL A 831 23.39 0.26 5.02
N LEU A 832 24.16 -0.24 4.07
CA LEU A 832 25.36 0.43 3.55
C LEU A 832 25.05 1.45 2.46
N GLY A 833 24.08 1.17 1.60
CA GLY A 833 23.70 1.99 0.47
C GLY A 833 22.68 3.08 0.78
N GLY A 834 21.95 2.97 1.89
CA GLY A 834 20.95 3.95 2.32
C GLY A 834 19.62 3.90 1.53
N ALA A 835 19.34 2.85 0.78
CA ALA A 835 18.05 2.64 0.13
C ALA A 835 16.97 2.24 1.15
N TYR A 836 15.70 2.55 0.86
CA TYR A 836 14.60 2.09 1.72
C TYR A 836 14.42 0.58 1.66
N GLY A 837 14.60 -0.05 0.49
CA GLY A 837 14.52 -1.50 0.35
C GLY A 837 15.10 -2.04 -0.94
N ALA A 838 15.36 -3.34 -0.95
CA ALA A 838 15.76 -4.08 -2.14
C ALA A 838 15.23 -5.51 -2.06
N PHE A 839 15.00 -6.11 -3.21
CA PHE A 839 14.42 -7.45 -3.31
C PHE A 839 14.88 -8.16 -4.58
N VAL A 840 14.72 -9.49 -4.55
CA VAL A 840 14.89 -10.37 -5.71
C VAL A 840 13.69 -11.30 -5.80
N LYS A 841 13.30 -11.68 -7.01
CA LYS A 841 12.24 -12.64 -7.28
C LYS A 841 12.68 -13.66 -8.32
N PHE A 842 12.25 -14.89 -8.11
CA PHE A 842 12.33 -15.99 -9.07
C PHE A 842 10.92 -16.49 -9.35
N ARG A 843 10.47 -16.29 -10.57
CA ARG A 843 9.10 -16.66 -10.98
C ARG A 843 9.11 -17.99 -11.71
N ARG A 844 7.97 -18.68 -11.70
CA ARG A 844 7.81 -19.98 -12.38
C ARG A 844 7.84 -19.87 -13.91
N ASP A 845 7.51 -18.68 -14.44
CA ASP A 845 7.66 -18.32 -15.85
C ASP A 845 9.12 -18.11 -16.30
N GLY A 846 10.07 -18.28 -15.38
CA GLY A 846 11.50 -18.13 -15.62
C GLY A 846 12.02 -16.71 -15.44
N ASN A 847 11.18 -15.72 -15.24
CA ASN A 847 11.63 -14.35 -14.99
C ASN A 847 12.29 -14.24 -13.60
N MET A 848 13.52 -13.77 -13.60
CA MET A 848 14.29 -13.46 -12.41
C MET A 848 14.72 -12.00 -12.47
N TYR A 849 14.50 -11.26 -11.39
CA TYR A 849 14.88 -9.86 -11.31
C TYR A 849 15.28 -9.43 -9.91
N PHE A 850 16.22 -8.49 -9.85
CA PHE A 850 16.50 -7.65 -8.71
C PHE A 850 15.80 -6.31 -8.87
N GLY A 851 15.37 -5.70 -7.76
CA GLY A 851 14.83 -4.36 -7.72
C GLY A 851 15.26 -3.61 -6.45
N SER A 852 15.51 -2.29 -6.57
CA SER A 852 15.64 -1.40 -5.42
C SER A 852 14.51 -0.37 -5.36
N TYR A 853 14.23 0.12 -4.15
CA TYR A 853 13.13 1.03 -3.87
C TYR A 853 13.64 2.23 -3.07
N ARG A 854 13.38 3.44 -3.58
CA ARG A 854 13.87 4.70 -3.01
C ARG A 854 15.38 4.64 -2.72
N ASP A 855 16.14 4.36 -3.76
CA ASP A 855 17.57 4.13 -3.70
C ASP A 855 18.33 5.44 -4.02
N PRO A 856 19.23 5.93 -3.17
CA PRO A 856 20.06 7.08 -3.50
C PRO A 856 21.14 6.78 -4.56
N ASN A 857 21.39 5.48 -4.83
CA ASN A 857 22.44 5.00 -5.73
C ASN A 857 21.84 4.40 -7.01
N LEU A 858 22.69 4.27 -8.05
CA LEU A 858 22.33 3.60 -9.30
C LEU A 858 23.44 2.61 -9.71
N VAL A 859 24.62 3.08 -10.04
CA VAL A 859 25.70 2.22 -10.54
C VAL A 859 26.23 1.31 -9.43
N GLU A 860 26.32 1.80 -8.22
CA GLU A 860 26.72 1.04 -7.04
C GLU A 860 25.77 -0.12 -6.79
N THR A 861 24.46 0.13 -6.93
CA THR A 861 23.40 -0.88 -6.77
C THR A 861 23.49 -1.95 -7.86
N LEU A 862 23.69 -1.56 -9.12
CA LEU A 862 23.94 -2.52 -10.21
C LEU A 862 25.17 -3.39 -9.94
N ASN A 863 26.25 -2.81 -9.40
CA ASN A 863 27.46 -3.55 -9.03
C ASN A 863 27.20 -4.55 -7.88
N VAL A 864 26.30 -4.23 -6.95
CA VAL A 864 25.87 -5.17 -5.90
C VAL A 864 25.14 -6.36 -6.53
N TYR A 865 24.22 -6.13 -7.46
CA TYR A 865 23.52 -7.21 -8.16
C TYR A 865 24.51 -8.13 -8.90
N ASP A 866 25.51 -7.58 -9.57
CA ASP A 866 26.52 -8.36 -10.33
C ASP A 866 27.41 -9.25 -9.45
N LYS A 867 27.63 -8.86 -8.19
CA LYS A 867 28.43 -9.64 -7.22
C LYS A 867 27.65 -10.73 -6.49
N THR A 868 26.37 -10.86 -6.73
CA THR A 868 25.49 -11.83 -6.05
C THR A 868 25.99 -13.26 -6.20
N ALA A 869 26.41 -13.67 -7.40
CA ALA A 869 26.89 -15.03 -7.66
C ALA A 869 28.15 -15.36 -6.85
N GLU A 870 29.02 -14.38 -6.60
CA GLU A 870 30.21 -14.56 -5.74
C GLU A 870 29.79 -14.83 -4.29
N PHE A 871 28.83 -14.06 -3.77
CA PHE A 871 28.24 -14.28 -2.45
C PHE A 871 27.69 -15.71 -2.33
N LEU A 872 26.91 -16.16 -3.32
CA LEU A 872 26.27 -17.49 -3.30
C LEU A 872 27.31 -18.61 -3.34
N ARG A 873 28.36 -18.53 -4.14
CA ARG A 873 29.44 -19.54 -4.18
C ARG A 873 30.14 -19.69 -2.83
N ASN A 874 30.20 -18.63 -2.03
CA ASN A 874 30.82 -18.60 -0.71
C ASN A 874 29.79 -18.77 0.43
N PHE A 875 28.49 -18.99 0.11
CA PHE A 875 27.45 -19.13 1.10
C PHE A 875 27.71 -20.30 2.04
N ASN A 876 27.85 -19.99 3.33
CA ASN A 876 28.11 -20.96 4.38
C ASN A 876 27.52 -20.50 5.70
N VAL A 877 26.48 -21.19 6.14
CA VAL A 877 25.70 -20.84 7.34
C VAL A 877 25.46 -22.08 8.20
N SER A 878 25.04 -21.89 9.44
CA SER A 878 24.64 -23.02 10.32
C SER A 878 23.28 -23.61 9.92
N ASP A 879 22.99 -24.83 10.40
CA ASP A 879 21.67 -25.46 10.24
C ASP A 879 20.56 -24.60 10.87
N ARG A 880 20.87 -23.86 11.95
CA ARG A 880 19.95 -22.92 12.58
C ARG A 880 19.57 -21.78 11.62
N GLU A 881 20.55 -21.22 10.91
CA GLU A 881 20.29 -20.15 9.92
C GLU A 881 19.48 -20.69 8.73
N MET A 882 19.84 -21.86 8.20
CA MET A 882 19.04 -22.50 7.13
C MET A 882 17.60 -22.72 7.56
N THR A 883 17.38 -23.16 8.82
CA THR A 883 16.03 -23.34 9.39
C THR A 883 15.25 -22.02 9.39
N LYS A 884 15.87 -20.90 9.78
CA LYS A 884 15.22 -19.57 9.74
C LYS A 884 14.75 -19.22 8.33
N TYR A 885 15.61 -19.33 7.32
CA TYR A 885 15.25 -18.98 5.95
C TYR A 885 14.11 -19.83 5.39
N ILE A 886 14.10 -21.14 5.72
CA ILE A 886 13.01 -22.04 5.34
C ILE A 886 11.70 -21.60 6.01
N ILE A 887 11.72 -21.31 7.31
CA ILE A 887 10.53 -20.87 8.07
C ILE A 887 9.99 -19.56 7.50
N GLY A 888 10.83 -18.54 7.31
CA GLY A 888 10.42 -17.26 6.73
C GLY A 888 9.91 -17.39 5.29
N THR A 889 10.44 -18.35 4.52
CA THR A 889 9.92 -18.65 3.18
C THR A 889 8.53 -19.25 3.24
N ILE A 890 8.28 -20.19 4.15
CA ILE A 890 6.95 -20.79 4.37
C ILE A 890 5.95 -19.73 4.85
N SER A 891 6.38 -18.83 5.73
CA SER A 891 5.53 -17.71 6.18
C SER A 891 4.97 -16.89 5.01
N ASN A 892 5.82 -16.54 4.04
CA ASN A 892 5.41 -15.78 2.85
C ASN A 892 4.42 -16.56 1.96
N ILE A 893 4.45 -17.90 1.97
CA ILE A 893 3.55 -18.75 1.17
C ILE A 893 2.22 -18.97 1.88
N ASP A 894 2.24 -19.07 3.21
CA ASP A 894 1.08 -19.40 4.04
C ASP A 894 0.32 -18.16 4.54
N MET A 895 0.47 -17.02 3.86
CA MET A 895 -0.29 -15.80 4.19
C MET A 895 -1.79 -16.08 4.19
N PRO A 896 -2.52 -15.65 5.23
CA PRO A 896 -3.97 -15.78 5.29
C PRO A 896 -4.66 -15.10 4.09
N LEU A 897 -5.60 -15.81 3.49
CA LEU A 897 -6.37 -15.30 2.35
C LEU A 897 -7.83 -15.06 2.75
N THR A 898 -8.39 -13.94 2.32
CA THR A 898 -9.82 -13.67 2.42
C THR A 898 -10.64 -14.64 1.55
N PRO A 899 -11.94 -14.81 1.77
CA PRO A 899 -12.78 -15.65 0.92
C PRO A 899 -12.68 -15.30 -0.57
N ALA A 900 -12.62 -14.01 -0.91
CA ALA A 900 -12.44 -13.52 -2.27
C ALA A 900 -11.11 -13.99 -2.87
N LEU A 901 -10.01 -13.81 -2.14
CA LEU A 901 -8.66 -14.19 -2.58
C LEU A 901 -8.49 -15.71 -2.70
N LYS A 902 -9.15 -16.52 -1.84
CA LYS A 902 -9.13 -17.98 -1.96
C LYS A 902 -9.78 -18.45 -3.28
N GLY A 903 -10.92 -17.88 -3.65
CA GLY A 903 -11.59 -18.19 -4.92
C GLY A 903 -10.79 -17.69 -6.13
N GLU A 904 -10.16 -16.52 -6.02
CA GLU A 904 -9.29 -15.97 -7.07
C GLU A 904 -8.04 -16.83 -7.27
N LEU A 905 -7.39 -17.26 -6.20
CA LEU A 905 -6.24 -18.19 -6.25
C LEU A 905 -6.63 -19.50 -6.92
N ALA A 906 -7.76 -20.10 -6.50
CA ALA A 906 -8.21 -21.38 -7.05
C ALA A 906 -8.52 -21.28 -8.56
N SER A 907 -9.24 -20.24 -8.98
CA SER A 907 -9.53 -20.04 -10.41
C SER A 907 -8.30 -19.68 -11.25
N SER A 908 -7.35 -18.92 -10.70
CA SER A 908 -6.10 -18.59 -11.37
C SER A 908 -5.20 -19.82 -11.54
N ALA A 909 -5.10 -20.65 -10.50
CA ALA A 909 -4.38 -21.93 -10.55
C ALA A 909 -5.00 -22.89 -11.59
N TYR A 910 -6.34 -22.95 -11.64
CA TYR A 910 -7.04 -23.74 -12.65
C TYR A 910 -6.68 -23.30 -14.09
N ILE A 911 -6.69 -21.98 -14.35
CA ILE A 911 -6.35 -21.44 -15.67
C ILE A 911 -4.88 -21.72 -16.01
N ALA A 912 -3.96 -21.57 -15.07
CA ALA A 912 -2.53 -21.80 -15.24
C ALA A 912 -2.15 -23.29 -15.29
N GLU A 913 -3.11 -24.21 -15.13
CA GLU A 913 -2.88 -25.66 -15.01
C GLU A 913 -1.98 -26.04 -13.80
N MET A 914 -1.99 -25.20 -12.74
CA MET A 914 -1.25 -25.43 -11.51
C MET A 914 -2.03 -26.36 -10.57
N THR A 915 -1.55 -27.59 -10.37
CA THR A 915 -2.25 -28.58 -9.53
C THR A 915 -1.85 -28.50 -8.04
N ASP A 916 -2.67 -29.11 -7.17
CA ASP A 916 -2.33 -29.25 -5.74
C ASP A 916 -1.03 -30.05 -5.54
N GLU A 917 -0.74 -31.05 -6.40
CA GLU A 917 0.49 -31.83 -6.37
C GLU A 917 1.72 -30.98 -6.69
N MET A 918 1.64 -30.06 -7.67
CA MET A 918 2.74 -29.15 -8.00
C MET A 918 2.99 -28.15 -6.86
N ARG A 919 1.94 -27.68 -6.21
CA ARG A 919 2.03 -26.80 -5.03
C ARG A 919 2.66 -27.53 -3.86
N GLN A 920 2.25 -28.79 -3.61
CA GLN A 920 2.85 -29.64 -2.58
C GLN A 920 4.32 -29.92 -2.89
N GLN A 921 4.65 -30.26 -4.13
CA GLN A 921 6.03 -30.47 -4.55
C GLN A 921 6.91 -29.24 -4.26
N GLN A 922 6.45 -28.05 -4.62
CA GLN A 922 7.17 -26.81 -4.31
C GLN A 922 7.40 -26.65 -2.80
N ARG A 923 6.39 -26.95 -1.98
CA ARG A 923 6.50 -26.90 -0.52
C ARG A 923 7.52 -27.91 0.00
N ASP A 924 7.48 -29.14 -0.50
CA ASP A 924 8.43 -30.20 -0.11
C ASP A 924 9.87 -29.82 -0.48
N GLU A 925 10.09 -29.23 -1.66
CA GLU A 925 11.40 -28.73 -2.11
C GLU A 925 11.90 -27.59 -1.20
N ILE A 926 11.01 -26.66 -0.79
CA ILE A 926 11.36 -25.59 0.14
C ILE A 926 11.79 -26.15 1.49
N LEU A 927 10.98 -27.06 2.05
CA LEU A 927 11.27 -27.69 3.36
C LEU A 927 12.55 -28.54 3.37
N ALA A 928 12.94 -29.09 2.21
CA ALA A 928 14.13 -29.91 2.04
C ALA A 928 15.37 -29.11 1.59
N THR A 929 15.28 -27.81 1.37
CA THR A 929 16.37 -27.00 0.82
C THR A 929 17.58 -27.01 1.75
N THR A 930 18.74 -27.29 1.17
CA THR A 930 20.05 -27.27 1.84
C THR A 930 20.90 -26.08 1.39
N GLN A 931 21.99 -25.80 2.11
CA GLN A 931 22.93 -24.76 1.65
C GLN A 931 23.68 -25.16 0.37
N GLU A 932 23.82 -26.46 0.09
CA GLU A 932 24.37 -26.98 -1.19
C GLU A 932 23.44 -26.60 -2.36
N ASP A 933 22.13 -26.72 -2.18
CA ASP A 933 21.14 -26.30 -3.19
C ASP A 933 21.24 -24.80 -3.46
N ILE A 934 21.41 -23.98 -2.41
CA ILE A 934 21.60 -22.53 -2.55
C ILE A 934 22.88 -22.20 -3.31
N ARG A 935 24.03 -22.87 -2.98
CA ARG A 935 25.29 -22.68 -3.72
C ARG A 935 25.17 -23.07 -5.19
N ALA A 936 24.43 -24.12 -5.49
CA ALA A 936 24.21 -24.60 -6.85
C ALA A 936 23.45 -23.57 -7.74
N LEU A 937 22.66 -22.67 -7.14
CA LEU A 937 21.96 -21.58 -7.85
C LEU A 937 22.90 -20.43 -8.28
N ALA A 938 24.16 -20.40 -7.81
CA ALA A 938 25.08 -19.33 -8.12
C ALA A 938 25.33 -19.16 -9.64
N ASP A 939 25.44 -20.27 -10.37
CA ASP A 939 25.70 -20.24 -11.82
C ASP A 939 24.49 -19.75 -12.62
N LEU A 940 23.27 -20.06 -12.16
CA LEU A 940 22.05 -19.48 -12.71
C LEU A 940 22.02 -17.98 -12.54
N VAL A 941 22.29 -17.49 -11.31
CA VAL A 941 22.27 -16.05 -11.02
C VAL A 941 23.37 -15.33 -11.81
N ASP A 942 24.58 -15.92 -11.90
CA ASP A 942 25.69 -15.37 -12.72
C ASP A 942 25.30 -15.27 -14.20
N ALA A 943 24.68 -16.31 -14.75
CA ALA A 943 24.19 -16.30 -16.12
C ALA A 943 23.14 -15.22 -16.35
N CYS A 944 22.20 -15.06 -15.41
CA CYS A 944 21.18 -14.01 -15.47
C CYS A 944 21.78 -12.61 -15.42
N MET A 945 22.73 -12.35 -14.52
CA MET A 945 23.36 -11.04 -14.39
C MET A 945 24.21 -10.65 -15.61
N LYS A 946 24.84 -11.64 -16.26
CA LYS A 946 25.61 -11.44 -17.52
C LYS A 946 24.73 -11.07 -18.70
N GLU A 947 23.44 -11.35 -18.67
CA GLU A 947 22.49 -10.89 -19.68
C GLU A 947 22.43 -9.36 -19.74
N ASN A 948 22.74 -8.68 -18.64
CA ASN A 948 22.86 -7.24 -18.50
C ASN A 948 21.62 -6.48 -19.02
N ALA A 949 20.44 -6.99 -18.75
CA ALA A 949 19.18 -6.32 -19.05
C ALA A 949 18.77 -5.46 -17.84
N ILE A 950 18.59 -4.15 -18.09
CA ILE A 950 18.47 -3.12 -17.07
C ILE A 950 17.29 -2.21 -17.43
N CYS A 951 16.55 -1.80 -16.41
CA CYS A 951 15.57 -0.72 -16.49
C CYS A 951 15.64 0.12 -15.22
N VAL A 952 15.67 1.44 -15.36
CA VAL A 952 15.80 2.37 -14.23
C VAL A 952 14.85 3.55 -14.40
N LEU A 953 14.25 3.98 -13.30
CA LEU A 953 13.56 5.26 -13.17
C LEU A 953 14.22 6.07 -12.07
N GLY A 954 14.55 7.34 -12.32
CA GLY A 954 15.20 8.14 -11.31
C GLY A 954 15.37 9.62 -11.67
N GLY A 955 16.11 10.30 -10.82
CA GLY A 955 16.42 11.71 -11.00
C GLY A 955 17.38 11.97 -12.16
N SER A 956 17.20 13.14 -12.80
CA SER A 956 17.97 13.56 -13.99
C SER A 956 19.49 13.44 -13.79
N ASN A 957 20.02 13.84 -12.63
CA ASN A 957 21.46 13.83 -12.38
C ASN A 957 22.04 12.41 -12.43
N LYS A 958 21.47 11.47 -11.65
CA LYS A 958 21.94 10.09 -11.53
C LYS A 958 21.78 9.30 -12.83
N VAL A 959 20.66 9.46 -13.52
CA VAL A 959 20.42 8.79 -14.80
C VAL A 959 21.37 9.32 -15.89
N ASN A 960 21.62 10.64 -15.95
CA ASN A 960 22.54 11.21 -16.92
C ASN A 960 24.02 10.90 -16.61
N GLU A 961 24.42 10.82 -15.34
CA GLU A 961 25.75 10.34 -14.94
C GLU A 961 26.00 8.91 -15.41
N ALA A 962 24.97 8.06 -15.35
CA ALA A 962 25.01 6.65 -15.75
C ALA A 962 24.55 6.39 -17.20
N LYS A 963 24.50 7.42 -18.06
CA LYS A 963 23.91 7.31 -19.42
C LYS A 963 24.50 6.18 -20.28
N ASP A 964 25.75 5.81 -20.05
CA ASP A 964 26.43 4.76 -20.83
C ASP A 964 25.92 3.34 -20.50
N VAL A 965 25.16 3.20 -19.41
CA VAL A 965 24.48 1.95 -19.01
C VAL A 965 23.25 1.70 -19.88
N PHE A 966 22.65 2.76 -20.43
CA PHE A 966 21.38 2.71 -21.14
C PHE A 966 21.57 2.79 -22.67
N LYS A 967 20.67 2.15 -23.42
CA LYS A 967 20.53 2.36 -24.86
C LYS A 967 19.68 3.59 -25.17
N THR A 968 18.69 3.84 -24.32
CA THR A 968 17.80 5.00 -24.43
C THR A 968 17.60 5.65 -23.08
N VAL A 969 17.52 6.98 -23.07
CA VAL A 969 17.13 7.77 -21.89
C VAL A 969 15.97 8.67 -22.28
N THR A 970 14.88 8.61 -21.53
CA THR A 970 13.63 9.31 -21.85
C THR A 970 13.08 10.04 -20.62
N ILE A 971 12.67 11.28 -20.80
CA ILE A 971 11.90 12.02 -19.79
C ILE A 971 10.43 11.58 -19.98
N ILE A 972 9.81 11.02 -18.94
CA ILE A 972 8.46 10.45 -19.05
C ILE A 972 7.35 11.31 -18.47
N LEU A 973 7.67 12.27 -17.59
CA LEU A 973 6.71 13.26 -17.05
C LEU A 973 7.07 14.67 -17.45
#